data_e071f7aa0f264f5a2ba43c15aac5dab4
#
_entry.id   e071f7aa0f264f5a2ba43c15aac5dab4
#
_cell.length_a   1.000
_cell.length_b   1.000
_cell.length_c   1.000
_cell.angle_alpha   90.00
_cell.angle_beta   90.00
_cell.angle_gamma   90.00
#
_symmetry.space_group_name_H-M   'P 1'
#
loop_
_entity.id
_entity.type
_entity.pdbx_description
1 polymer ?
#
loop_
_entity_poly.entity_id
_entity_poly.type
_entity_poly.pdbx_seq_one_letter_code
_entity_poly.pdbx_strand_id
1 'polypeptide(L)'
;MGKAVSVLFEAGCGFERMVTSMENKGKFYITTPIYYPSDNLHIGHAYCSVAADTMARFKKQEGYDTFFLTGTDEHGQKIERKALAKGVTPQTYVDEIVRGIKELWKLMNVDYDDFIRTSDERHVKGVQRIFRKLYEQGDIYKGSYEGWYCTPCESFFTELQLKDGCCPDCGRPVEKTCEEAYFFKLGKYQAWLIDYIENHPDFIQPASRKNEMLNNFLRPGLTDLCVSRTSIKWGVPVDFDEKHTVYVWLDALTNYITALGFGTEDDSLYQKLWPADVHLVGKEIVRFHTIIWPIILHALGLPMPKQVFGHGWLVLDGMKMSKSLGNVVDPVVLCKRYSSDAIRYFLMREMPFGSDGQFSYEALLTRLNADLANDLGNLLSRTVAMVEKYFGGAVPAHGEWSDADKTLIALAEATPQKVREHMDELQFSIALQDIWQLIGECNRYIDQNTPWVLCKTEEGMERLKTVMYVLCECIRYVAVLIAPTMPQTPARIFEQLTVSEEALKSIDSLAHFGALPAGTLVQKGEALFPRIDIKKELADIVPTPAVEKKPEPKPEPKPEAEPEDGFISIDDFAKVKLRVARVLAAEKVEKSDKLLKLTLRLCADEPERTVVSGIAKFYAPEQMVDKQVVLVSNLKPAKLRGIQSEGMILCASDAQDKVLKLVAVETGMEDGAYIR
;
A
#
# COMPACT_ATOMS: atom_id res chain seq x y z
N MET A 1 17.57 61.25 -44.64
CA MET A 1 18.98 61.03 -45.05
C MET A 1 19.60 60.24 -43.89
N GLY A 2 20.08 59.07 -43.98
CA GLY A 2 20.45 58.18 -45.02
C GLY A 2 20.93 56.86 -44.41
N LYS A 3 20.51 55.78 -45.05
CA LYS A 3 21.22 54.55 -45.38
C LYS A 3 22.01 53.81 -44.28
N ALA A 4 21.50 52.70 -43.78
CA ALA A 4 21.82 51.36 -44.24
C ALA A 4 23.30 50.95 -44.17
N VAL A 5 23.61 50.03 -43.24
CA VAL A 5 24.58 48.94 -43.53
C VAL A 5 23.99 47.64 -42.96
N SER A 6 23.58 46.79 -43.87
CA SER A 6 23.34 45.37 -43.65
C SER A 6 24.68 44.66 -43.76
N VAL A 7 25.01 43.78 -42.80
CA VAL A 7 25.93 42.65 -43.04
C VAL A 7 25.43 41.46 -42.20
N LEU A 8 24.93 40.51 -42.91
CA LEU A 8 24.91 39.06 -42.75
C LEU A 8 25.58 38.47 -41.48
N PHE A 9 24.78 37.79 -40.69
CA PHE A 9 25.14 36.49 -40.10
C PHE A 9 23.96 35.59 -40.21
N GLU A 10 23.90 34.80 -41.28
CA GLU A 10 23.17 33.55 -41.33
C GLU A 10 24.02 32.46 -40.69
N ALA A 11 23.38 31.66 -39.87
CA ALA A 11 23.70 30.33 -39.29
C ALA A 11 23.76 30.34 -37.78
N GLY A 12 22.59 30.35 -37.16
CA GLY A 12 22.35 30.05 -35.74
C GLY A 12 21.02 29.31 -35.67
N CYS A 13 21.12 28.01 -35.79
CA CYS A 13 20.02 27.08 -35.82
C CYS A 13 19.05 27.26 -34.68
N GLY A 14 17.78 27.37 -34.98
CA GLY A 14 16.53 27.34 -34.31
C GLY A 14 16.43 26.77 -32.88
N PHE A 15 16.88 27.53 -31.89
CA PHE A 15 16.63 27.20 -30.47
C PHE A 15 15.90 28.31 -29.71
N GLU A 16 15.42 29.34 -30.42
CA GLU A 16 14.72 30.50 -29.80
C GLU A 16 13.19 30.39 -29.84
N ARG A 17 12.60 29.20 -29.62
CA ARG A 17 11.17 29.11 -29.33
C ARG A 17 10.84 27.79 -28.68
N MET A 18 11.16 27.61 -27.43
CA MET A 18 10.51 26.61 -26.58
C MET A 18 10.53 26.99 -25.09
N VAL A 19 10.17 28.23 -24.81
CA VAL A 19 9.53 28.54 -23.52
C VAL A 19 8.05 28.65 -23.85
N THR A 20 7.45 27.52 -24.23
CA THR A 20 6.01 27.38 -24.15
C THR A 20 5.72 27.24 -22.66
N SER A 21 5.07 28.24 -22.08
CA SER A 21 4.32 28.07 -20.83
C SER A 21 3.58 26.74 -20.94
N MET A 22 3.80 25.81 -19.98
CA MET A 22 3.00 24.57 -19.91
C MET A 22 1.54 24.97 -20.11
N GLU A 23 0.85 24.38 -21.09
CA GLU A 23 -0.58 24.56 -21.23
C GLU A 23 -1.21 24.12 -19.90
N ASN A 24 -1.94 25.03 -19.26
CA ASN A 24 -2.65 24.69 -18.03
C ASN A 24 -3.73 23.67 -18.37
N LYS A 25 -3.51 22.40 -17.96
CA LYS A 25 -4.41 21.28 -18.19
C LYS A 25 -5.66 21.28 -17.29
N GLY A 26 -5.83 22.32 -16.50
CA GLY A 26 -6.91 22.45 -15.53
C GLY A 26 -6.48 22.10 -14.12
N LYS A 27 -7.45 21.96 -13.22
CA LYS A 27 -7.21 21.65 -11.82
C LYS A 27 -7.08 20.14 -11.59
N PHE A 28 -6.35 19.76 -10.54
CA PHE A 28 -6.33 18.40 -10.01
C PHE A 28 -6.34 18.45 -8.47
N TYR A 29 -7.44 18.01 -7.86
CA TYR A 29 -7.62 17.99 -6.42
C TYR A 29 -7.59 16.56 -5.90
N ILE A 30 -6.57 16.23 -5.11
CA ILE A 30 -6.37 14.93 -4.50
C ILE A 30 -6.35 15.03 -2.98
N THR A 31 -6.90 14.03 -2.29
CA THR A 31 -6.93 13.99 -0.82
C THR A 31 -6.47 12.65 -0.26
N THR A 32 -5.89 12.67 0.93
CA THR A 32 -5.84 11.50 1.81
C THR A 32 -7.05 11.49 2.75
N PRO A 33 -7.29 10.41 3.53
CA PRO A 33 -8.10 10.53 4.73
C PRO A 33 -7.42 11.50 5.70
N ILE A 34 -8.22 12.14 6.55
CA ILE A 34 -7.67 12.82 7.72
C ILE A 34 -7.35 11.75 8.79
N TYR A 35 -6.13 11.80 9.33
CA TYR A 35 -5.62 10.75 10.21
C TYR A 35 -6.06 10.95 11.64
N TYR A 36 -6.50 9.87 12.31
CA TYR A 36 -6.92 9.92 13.71
C TYR A 36 -5.70 9.99 14.66
N PRO A 37 -5.44 11.14 15.31
CA PRO A 37 -4.21 11.39 16.06
C PRO A 37 -4.26 10.78 17.46
N SER A 38 -4.69 9.54 17.56
CA SER A 38 -4.68 8.83 18.83
C SER A 38 -3.28 8.38 19.24
N ASP A 39 -2.32 8.40 18.30
CA ASP A 39 -0.94 7.97 18.49
C ASP A 39 -0.09 8.34 17.25
N ASN A 40 1.26 8.15 17.31
CA ASN A 40 2.12 8.38 16.14
C ASN A 40 1.69 7.52 14.94
N LEU A 41 1.87 8.03 13.74
CA LEU A 41 1.57 7.30 12.52
C LEU A 41 2.62 6.20 12.27
N HIS A 42 2.24 5.15 11.56
CA HIS A 42 3.11 4.05 11.12
C HIS A 42 3.22 4.01 9.60
N ILE A 43 4.05 3.11 9.07
CA ILE A 43 4.33 3.01 7.63
C ILE A 43 3.06 2.84 6.76
N GLY A 44 2.00 2.21 7.28
CA GLY A 44 0.73 2.08 6.57
C GLY A 44 0.02 3.43 6.31
N HIS A 45 0.12 4.41 7.23
CA HIS A 45 -0.36 5.77 6.98
C HIS A 45 0.54 6.50 5.98
N ALA A 46 1.87 6.31 6.10
CA ALA A 46 2.83 6.87 5.17
C ALA A 46 2.60 6.38 3.73
N TYR A 47 2.19 5.12 3.55
CA TYR A 47 1.86 4.55 2.25
C TYR A 47 0.80 5.37 1.50
N CYS A 48 -0.32 5.69 2.15
CA CYS A 48 -1.37 6.51 1.56
C CYS A 48 -0.89 7.93 1.22
N SER A 49 -0.18 8.60 2.17
CA SER A 49 0.27 9.98 1.95
C SER A 49 1.35 10.07 0.88
N VAL A 50 2.26 9.10 0.81
CA VAL A 50 3.28 9.04 -0.27
C VAL A 50 2.63 8.80 -1.62
N ALA A 51 1.59 7.96 -1.71
CA ALA A 51 0.86 7.75 -2.96
C ALA A 51 0.15 9.03 -3.43
N ALA A 52 -0.52 9.75 -2.52
CA ALA A 52 -1.17 11.02 -2.83
C ALA A 52 -0.17 12.09 -3.30
N ASP A 53 0.95 12.22 -2.58
CA ASP A 53 2.02 13.16 -2.93
C ASP A 53 2.67 12.81 -4.27
N THR A 54 2.94 11.51 -4.51
CA THR A 54 3.48 11.04 -5.79
C THR A 54 2.56 11.41 -6.95
N MET A 55 1.26 11.22 -6.78
CA MET A 55 0.27 11.57 -7.81
C MET A 55 0.14 13.09 -7.99
N ALA A 56 0.12 13.88 -6.90
CA ALA A 56 0.08 15.33 -6.96
C ALA A 56 1.32 15.88 -7.70
N ARG A 57 2.53 15.40 -7.37
CA ARG A 57 3.78 15.79 -8.06
C ARG A 57 3.75 15.41 -9.53
N PHE A 58 3.27 14.22 -9.86
CA PHE A 58 3.15 13.76 -11.25
C PHE A 58 2.20 14.67 -12.05
N LYS A 59 1.02 14.97 -11.51
CA LYS A 59 0.06 15.88 -12.16
C LYS A 59 0.57 17.30 -12.29
N LYS A 60 1.28 17.80 -11.28
CA LYS A 60 1.97 19.10 -11.34
C LYS A 60 3.03 19.12 -12.43
N GLN A 61 3.82 18.05 -12.56
CA GLN A 61 4.82 17.90 -13.62
C GLN A 61 4.19 17.85 -15.01
N GLU A 62 2.94 17.33 -15.11
CA GLU A 62 2.16 17.33 -16.34
C GLU A 62 1.48 18.67 -16.69
N GLY A 63 1.58 19.70 -15.83
CA GLY A 63 1.01 21.02 -16.05
C GLY A 63 -0.39 21.24 -15.46
N TYR A 64 -0.86 20.38 -14.56
CA TYR A 64 -2.09 20.64 -13.80
C TYR A 64 -1.85 21.63 -12.66
N ASP A 65 -2.87 22.44 -12.35
CA ASP A 65 -2.97 23.21 -11.11
C ASP A 65 -3.43 22.27 -9.99
N THR A 66 -2.46 21.71 -9.27
CA THR A 66 -2.71 20.66 -8.28
C THR A 66 -3.03 21.23 -6.91
N PHE A 67 -3.88 20.55 -6.17
CA PHE A 67 -4.12 20.80 -4.75
C PHE A 67 -4.18 19.47 -3.99
N PHE A 68 -3.29 19.30 -3.04
CA PHE A 68 -3.21 18.12 -2.20
C PHE A 68 -3.62 18.45 -0.76
N LEU A 69 -4.74 17.88 -0.32
CA LEU A 69 -5.27 18.01 1.04
C LEU A 69 -4.97 16.76 1.88
N THR A 70 -4.43 16.98 3.07
CA THR A 70 -4.35 15.98 4.15
C THR A 70 -4.76 16.62 5.47
N GLY A 71 -4.75 15.87 6.57
CA GLY A 71 -5.13 16.46 7.86
C GLY A 71 -5.31 15.46 8.98
N THR A 72 -5.96 15.90 10.05
CA THR A 72 -6.23 15.09 11.25
C THR A 72 -7.69 15.17 11.68
N ASP A 73 -8.26 13.99 12.00
CA ASP A 73 -9.54 13.80 12.66
C ASP A 73 -9.32 13.77 14.18
N GLU A 74 -9.58 14.88 14.86
CA GLU A 74 -9.11 15.12 16.22
C GLU A 74 -10.17 14.92 17.30
N HIS A 75 -11.41 14.72 16.90
CA HIS A 75 -12.54 14.63 17.81
C HIS A 75 -12.79 13.19 18.28
N GLY A 76 -13.60 13.02 19.32
CA GLY A 76 -14.08 11.73 19.79
C GLY A 76 -13.60 11.29 21.17
N GLN A 77 -14.30 10.30 21.73
CA GLN A 77 -14.13 9.84 23.10
C GLN A 77 -12.74 9.25 23.38
N LYS A 78 -12.13 8.62 22.39
CA LYS A 78 -10.81 7.99 22.54
C LYS A 78 -9.70 9.03 22.76
N ILE A 79 -9.77 10.15 22.06
CA ILE A 79 -8.85 11.29 22.27
C ILE A 79 -9.07 11.89 23.66
N GLU A 80 -10.33 12.15 24.03
CA GLU A 80 -10.69 12.69 25.35
C GLU A 80 -10.16 11.80 26.49
N ARG A 81 -10.37 10.48 26.41
CA ARG A 81 -9.84 9.52 27.41
C ARG A 81 -8.32 9.49 27.46
N LYS A 82 -7.62 9.57 26.31
CA LYS A 82 -6.15 9.60 26.29
C LYS A 82 -5.58 10.89 26.85
N ALA A 83 -6.19 12.02 26.56
CA ALA A 83 -5.82 13.32 27.11
C ALA A 83 -5.99 13.33 28.64
N LEU A 84 -7.13 12.85 29.13
CA LEU A 84 -7.41 12.71 30.56
C LEU A 84 -6.39 11.81 31.24
N ALA A 85 -6.06 10.67 30.63
CA ALA A 85 -5.04 9.76 31.18
C ALA A 85 -3.64 10.38 31.28
N LYS A 86 -3.31 11.34 30.38
CA LYS A 86 -2.07 12.13 30.45
C LYS A 86 -2.17 13.39 31.32
N GLY A 87 -3.34 13.71 31.84
CA GLY A 87 -3.55 14.93 32.67
C GLY A 87 -3.49 16.23 31.86
N VAL A 88 -3.81 16.21 30.57
CA VAL A 88 -3.80 17.38 29.67
C VAL A 88 -5.16 17.58 29.01
N THR A 89 -5.38 18.75 28.40
CA THR A 89 -6.60 18.99 27.61
C THR A 89 -6.55 18.18 26.30
N PRO A 90 -7.69 17.80 25.71
CA PRO A 90 -7.72 17.18 24.39
C PRO A 90 -6.99 17.98 23.32
N GLN A 91 -7.14 19.32 23.30
CA GLN A 91 -6.44 20.20 22.38
C GLN A 91 -4.92 20.07 22.52
N THR A 92 -4.40 20.16 23.77
CA THR A 92 -2.94 20.03 24.03
C THR A 92 -2.43 18.65 23.57
N TYR A 93 -3.24 17.61 23.80
CA TYR A 93 -2.90 16.25 23.40
C TYR A 93 -2.76 16.11 21.87
N VAL A 94 -3.75 16.59 21.12
CA VAL A 94 -3.71 16.50 19.64
C VAL A 94 -2.66 17.41 19.02
N ASP A 95 -2.40 18.60 19.61
CA ASP A 95 -1.36 19.52 19.14
C ASP A 95 0.04 18.89 19.18
N GLU A 96 0.33 18.09 20.21
CA GLU A 96 1.60 17.36 20.31
C GLU A 96 1.74 16.32 19.20
N ILE A 97 0.70 15.55 18.96
CA ILE A 97 0.73 14.48 17.94
C ILE A 97 0.73 15.06 16.52
N VAL A 98 -0.05 16.08 16.26
CA VAL A 98 -0.09 16.77 14.94
C VAL A 98 1.29 17.35 14.60
N ARG A 99 2.02 17.88 15.58
CA ARG A 99 3.39 18.32 15.35
C ARG A 99 4.27 17.17 14.84
N GLY A 100 4.21 16.00 15.48
CA GLY A 100 4.94 14.82 15.07
C GLY A 100 4.53 14.31 13.68
N ILE A 101 3.24 14.41 13.33
CA ILE A 101 2.74 14.07 11.98
C ILE A 101 3.32 15.00 10.91
N LYS A 102 3.30 16.31 11.16
CA LYS A 102 3.88 17.30 10.23
C LYS A 102 5.39 17.13 10.07
N GLU A 103 6.10 16.79 11.15
CA GLU A 103 7.54 16.46 11.08
C GLU A 103 7.79 15.18 10.27
N LEU A 104 6.95 14.17 10.40
CA LEU A 104 7.01 12.95 9.58
C LEU A 104 6.79 13.27 8.10
N TRP A 105 5.78 14.06 7.75
CA TRP A 105 5.53 14.44 6.36
C TRP A 105 6.70 15.22 5.77
N LYS A 106 7.27 16.15 6.54
CA LYS A 106 8.48 16.87 6.14
C LYS A 106 9.66 15.92 5.91
N LEU A 107 9.88 14.94 6.80
CA LEU A 107 10.95 13.95 6.67
C LEU A 107 10.76 13.08 5.43
N MET A 108 9.53 12.73 5.10
CA MET A 108 9.19 11.89 3.94
C MET A 108 9.02 12.69 2.64
N ASN A 109 9.24 14.02 2.64
CA ASN A 109 9.00 14.91 1.50
C ASN A 109 7.57 14.84 0.97
N VAL A 110 6.58 14.68 1.85
CA VAL A 110 5.16 14.82 1.52
C VAL A 110 4.83 16.32 1.51
N ASP A 111 4.50 16.84 0.31
CA ASP A 111 4.31 18.25 0.04
C ASP A 111 2.82 18.54 -0.23
N TYR A 112 2.08 18.73 0.85
CA TYR A 112 0.65 19.05 0.80
C TYR A 112 0.40 20.55 0.75
N ASP A 113 -0.65 20.97 0.08
CA ASP A 113 -1.04 22.38 -0.05
C ASP A 113 -1.81 22.86 1.19
N ASP A 114 -2.62 21.99 1.82
CA ASP A 114 -3.29 22.32 3.07
C ASP A 114 -3.36 21.11 4.02
N PHE A 115 -3.32 21.43 5.31
CA PHE A 115 -3.44 20.45 6.40
C PHE A 115 -4.62 20.85 7.29
N ILE A 116 -5.79 20.24 7.03
CA ILE A 116 -7.01 20.53 7.79
C ILE A 116 -7.01 19.77 9.12
N ARG A 117 -7.44 20.45 10.18
CA ARG A 117 -7.71 19.84 11.49
C ARG A 117 -9.21 19.95 11.78
N THR A 118 -9.83 18.90 12.27
CA THR A 118 -11.25 18.99 12.63
C THR A 118 -11.49 19.95 13.79
N SER A 119 -10.45 20.24 14.59
CA SER A 119 -10.47 21.28 15.63
C SER A 119 -10.28 22.72 15.11
N ASP A 120 -9.96 22.92 13.82
CA ASP A 120 -9.86 24.27 13.23
C ASP A 120 -11.22 24.97 13.23
N GLU A 121 -11.25 26.26 13.60
CA GLU A 121 -12.48 27.06 13.65
C GLU A 121 -13.19 27.09 12.29
N ARG A 122 -12.45 27.16 11.16
CA ARG A 122 -13.01 27.12 9.80
C ARG A 122 -13.79 25.83 9.54
N HIS A 123 -13.28 24.70 10.05
CA HIS A 123 -13.94 23.40 9.92
C HIS A 123 -15.16 23.31 10.84
N VAL A 124 -15.02 23.64 12.11
CA VAL A 124 -16.12 23.64 13.10
C VAL A 124 -17.33 24.44 12.58
N LYS A 125 -17.10 25.67 12.10
CA LYS A 125 -18.16 26.51 11.53
C LYS A 125 -18.79 25.91 10.27
N GLY A 126 -17.97 25.28 9.42
CA GLY A 126 -18.46 24.58 8.22
C GLY A 126 -19.39 23.43 8.56
N VAL A 127 -18.95 22.56 9.50
CA VAL A 127 -19.75 21.43 9.99
C VAL A 127 -21.08 21.90 10.59
N GLN A 128 -21.07 22.94 11.44
CA GLN A 128 -22.28 23.49 12.02
C GLN A 128 -23.28 23.98 10.98
N ARG A 129 -22.82 24.68 9.95
CA ARG A 129 -23.66 25.13 8.84
C ARG A 129 -24.25 23.96 8.04
N ILE A 130 -23.46 22.94 7.74
CA ILE A 130 -23.89 21.74 7.03
C ILE A 130 -24.94 21.00 7.87
N PHE A 131 -24.67 20.78 9.15
CA PHE A 131 -25.60 20.10 10.05
C PHE A 131 -26.92 20.83 10.15
N ARG A 132 -26.92 22.17 10.36
CA ARG A 132 -28.10 23.02 10.41
C ARG A 132 -28.87 22.93 9.10
N LYS A 133 -28.24 23.05 7.94
CA LYS A 133 -28.88 22.95 6.63
C LYS A 133 -29.60 21.61 6.46
N LEU A 134 -28.93 20.49 6.78
CA LEU A 134 -29.54 19.16 6.71
C LEU A 134 -30.70 18.99 7.69
N TYR A 135 -30.65 19.63 8.85
CA TYR A 135 -31.75 19.64 9.83
C TYR A 135 -32.94 20.47 9.33
N GLU A 136 -32.73 21.69 8.86
CA GLU A 136 -33.77 22.59 8.35
C GLU A 136 -34.52 22.03 7.14
N GLN A 137 -33.86 21.30 6.27
CA GLN A 137 -34.48 20.59 5.14
C GLN A 137 -35.12 19.25 5.53
N GLY A 138 -35.01 18.82 6.80
CA GLY A 138 -35.68 17.65 7.35
C GLY A 138 -34.97 16.31 7.02
N ASP A 139 -33.72 16.35 6.58
CA ASP A 139 -32.90 15.16 6.38
C ASP A 139 -32.26 14.69 7.69
N ILE A 140 -32.04 15.58 8.65
CA ILE A 140 -31.74 15.25 10.02
C ILE A 140 -32.94 15.45 10.90
N TYR A 141 -33.17 14.51 11.83
CA TYR A 141 -34.27 14.58 12.81
C TYR A 141 -33.83 14.11 14.17
N LYS A 142 -34.52 14.55 15.23
CA LYS A 142 -34.20 14.17 16.63
C LYS A 142 -34.97 12.92 17.01
N GLY A 143 -34.28 11.97 17.67
CA GLY A 143 -34.86 10.72 18.13
C GLY A 143 -34.10 10.16 19.35
N SER A 144 -34.45 8.98 19.78
CA SER A 144 -33.69 8.24 20.79
C SER A 144 -33.00 7.03 20.16
N TYR A 145 -31.77 6.81 20.53
CA TYR A 145 -31.00 5.66 20.07
C TYR A 145 -30.82 4.67 21.22
N GLU A 146 -31.15 3.41 20.94
CA GLU A 146 -30.80 2.30 21.78
C GLU A 146 -30.01 1.29 20.94
N GLY A 147 -28.75 1.01 21.31
CA GLY A 147 -27.89 0.13 20.52
C GLY A 147 -26.60 -0.23 21.24
N TRP A 148 -25.80 -1.06 20.58
CA TRP A 148 -24.52 -1.51 21.06
C TRP A 148 -23.39 -0.66 20.50
N TYR A 149 -22.63 -0.01 21.37
CA TYR A 149 -21.56 0.90 20.99
C TYR A 149 -20.18 0.29 21.21
N CYS A 150 -19.36 0.32 20.18
CA CYS A 150 -17.95 -0.03 20.26
C CYS A 150 -17.11 1.24 20.43
N THR A 151 -16.60 1.47 21.62
CA THR A 151 -15.75 2.65 21.90
C THR A 151 -14.46 2.70 21.05
N PRO A 152 -13.75 1.55 20.79
CA PRO A 152 -12.55 1.57 19.96
C PRO A 152 -12.78 1.89 18.47
N CYS A 153 -13.93 1.51 17.93
CA CYS A 153 -14.30 1.76 16.52
C CYS A 153 -15.17 3.00 16.37
N GLU A 154 -15.62 3.59 17.50
CA GLU A 154 -16.57 4.69 17.54
C GLU A 154 -17.81 4.42 16.67
N SER A 155 -18.30 3.19 16.69
CA SER A 155 -19.38 2.71 15.83
C SER A 155 -20.50 2.04 16.63
N PHE A 156 -21.71 2.25 16.15
CA PHE A 156 -22.89 1.57 16.66
C PHE A 156 -23.23 0.34 15.86
N PHE A 157 -23.75 -0.65 16.56
CA PHE A 157 -24.22 -1.90 15.98
C PHE A 157 -25.59 -2.26 16.54
N THR A 158 -26.41 -2.86 15.72
CA THR A 158 -27.61 -3.57 16.17
C THR A 158 -27.19 -4.91 16.77
N GLU A 159 -28.03 -5.51 17.60
CA GLU A 159 -27.76 -6.83 18.19
C GLU A 159 -27.48 -7.90 17.13
N LEU A 160 -28.15 -7.83 15.98
CA LEU A 160 -27.97 -8.73 14.82
C LEU A 160 -26.61 -8.58 14.13
N GLN A 161 -25.95 -7.43 14.28
CA GLN A 161 -24.65 -7.14 13.67
C GLN A 161 -23.49 -7.61 14.55
N LEU A 162 -23.75 -7.89 15.83
CA LEU A 162 -22.70 -8.36 16.73
C LEU A 162 -22.26 -9.77 16.38
N LYS A 163 -20.98 -10.04 16.57
CA LYS A 163 -20.40 -11.38 16.52
C LYS A 163 -20.08 -11.80 17.94
N ASP A 164 -20.82 -12.78 18.44
CA ASP A 164 -20.69 -13.30 19.81
C ASP A 164 -20.75 -12.20 20.91
N GLY A 165 -21.63 -11.22 20.72
CA GLY A 165 -21.76 -10.08 21.64
C GLY A 165 -20.66 -9.04 21.53
N CYS A 166 -19.77 -9.15 20.53
CA CYS A 166 -18.63 -8.27 20.30
C CYS A 166 -18.79 -7.47 18.99
N CYS A 167 -17.98 -6.44 18.86
CA CYS A 167 -17.90 -5.59 17.66
C CYS A 167 -17.50 -6.42 16.43
N PRO A 168 -18.25 -6.39 15.32
CA PRO A 168 -17.93 -7.17 14.12
C PRO A 168 -16.65 -6.71 13.41
N ASP A 169 -16.24 -5.43 13.65
CA ASP A 169 -15.08 -4.84 12.98
C ASP A 169 -13.76 -5.09 13.73
N CYS A 170 -13.79 -5.13 15.08
CA CYS A 170 -12.55 -5.23 15.87
C CYS A 170 -12.56 -6.34 16.93
N GLY A 171 -13.65 -7.12 17.04
CA GLY A 171 -13.78 -8.24 17.97
C GLY A 171 -13.83 -7.88 19.47
N ARG A 172 -13.89 -6.58 19.82
CA ARG A 172 -13.89 -6.13 21.23
C ARG A 172 -15.31 -6.07 21.80
N PRO A 173 -15.47 -6.17 23.13
CA PRO A 173 -16.76 -6.01 23.79
C PRO A 173 -17.42 -4.67 23.45
N VAL A 174 -18.74 -4.67 23.33
CA VAL A 174 -19.58 -3.49 23.09
C VAL A 174 -20.45 -3.20 24.31
N GLU A 175 -20.83 -1.95 24.50
CA GLU A 175 -21.67 -1.49 25.62
C GLU A 175 -23.05 -1.09 25.11
N LYS A 176 -24.12 -1.56 25.78
CA LYS A 176 -25.48 -1.14 25.44
C LYS A 176 -25.69 0.30 25.91
N THR A 177 -26.08 1.18 24.98
CA THR A 177 -26.25 2.62 25.21
C THR A 177 -27.62 3.07 24.77
N CYS A 178 -28.28 3.90 25.58
CA CYS A 178 -29.51 4.58 25.20
C CYS A 178 -29.33 6.07 25.45
N GLU A 179 -29.40 6.88 24.39
CA GLU A 179 -29.30 8.33 24.48
C GLU A 179 -30.14 9.05 23.43
N GLU A 180 -30.52 10.29 23.73
CA GLU A 180 -31.13 11.20 22.76
C GLU A 180 -30.09 11.54 21.69
N ALA A 181 -30.45 11.49 20.42
CA ALA A 181 -29.52 11.74 19.32
C ALA A 181 -30.25 12.30 18.09
N TYR A 182 -29.48 12.92 17.21
CA TYR A 182 -29.92 13.26 15.87
C TYR A 182 -29.59 12.16 14.89
N PHE A 183 -30.50 11.92 13.92
CA PHE A 183 -30.37 10.88 12.89
C PHE A 183 -30.44 11.50 11.51
N PHE A 184 -29.58 11.05 10.62
CA PHE A 184 -29.59 11.40 9.20
C PHE A 184 -30.26 10.29 8.39
N LYS A 185 -31.24 10.65 7.55
CA LYS A 185 -32.07 9.73 6.76
C LYS A 185 -31.32 9.12 5.58
N LEU A 186 -30.35 8.24 5.83
CA LEU A 186 -29.58 7.58 4.78
C LEU A 186 -30.44 6.76 3.82
N GLY A 187 -31.43 6.02 4.35
CA GLY A 187 -32.30 5.17 3.56
C GLY A 187 -33.08 5.92 2.47
N LYS A 188 -33.38 7.20 2.67
CA LYS A 188 -34.03 8.09 1.69
C LYS A 188 -33.26 8.16 0.36
N TYR A 189 -31.95 8.06 0.40
CA TYR A 189 -31.05 8.27 -0.74
C TYR A 189 -30.46 6.99 -1.32
N GLN A 190 -30.79 5.82 -0.76
CA GLN A 190 -30.21 4.55 -1.15
C GLN A 190 -30.41 4.22 -2.63
N ALA A 191 -31.63 4.32 -3.15
CA ALA A 191 -31.94 3.99 -4.54
C ALA A 191 -31.16 4.88 -5.52
N TRP A 192 -31.07 6.19 -5.22
CA TRP A 192 -30.27 7.12 -6.00
C TRP A 192 -28.80 6.74 -6.00
N LEU A 193 -28.23 6.38 -4.83
CA LEU A 193 -26.82 6.06 -4.73
C LEU A 193 -26.46 4.78 -5.50
N ILE A 194 -27.33 3.76 -5.46
CA ILE A 194 -27.15 2.53 -6.25
C ILE A 194 -27.11 2.88 -7.74
N ASP A 195 -28.11 3.63 -8.22
CA ASP A 195 -28.17 4.07 -9.62
C ASP A 195 -26.93 4.90 -10.00
N TYR A 196 -26.50 5.82 -9.14
CA TYR A 196 -25.29 6.61 -9.37
C TYR A 196 -24.04 5.73 -9.52
N ILE A 197 -23.81 4.79 -8.60
CA ILE A 197 -22.62 3.90 -8.63
C ILE A 197 -22.64 2.98 -9.85
N GLU A 198 -23.83 2.49 -10.26
CA GLU A 198 -23.96 1.61 -11.43
C GLU A 198 -23.68 2.36 -12.73
N ASN A 199 -24.11 3.62 -12.84
CA ASN A 199 -23.90 4.47 -14.01
C ASN A 199 -22.54 5.18 -14.06
N HIS A 200 -21.77 5.17 -12.96
CA HIS A 200 -20.43 5.76 -12.90
C HIS A 200 -19.39 4.69 -12.50
N PRO A 201 -18.94 3.87 -13.47
CA PRO A 201 -18.09 2.70 -13.19
C PRO A 201 -16.75 3.05 -12.53
N ASP A 202 -16.24 4.27 -12.76
CA ASP A 202 -14.94 4.74 -12.27
C ASP A 202 -15.03 5.43 -10.90
N PHE A 203 -16.24 5.65 -10.40
CA PHE A 203 -16.45 6.35 -9.13
C PHE A 203 -15.81 5.62 -7.93
N ILE A 204 -15.92 4.28 -7.89
CA ILE A 204 -15.32 3.46 -6.83
C ILE A 204 -14.30 2.50 -7.44
N GLN A 205 -13.05 2.68 -7.07
CA GLN A 205 -11.93 1.82 -7.51
C GLN A 205 -11.16 1.24 -6.30
N PRO A 206 -10.58 0.04 -6.46
CA PRO A 206 -10.76 -0.91 -7.56
C PRO A 206 -12.18 -1.52 -7.59
N ALA A 207 -12.53 -2.17 -8.69
CA ALA A 207 -13.88 -2.73 -8.92
C ALA A 207 -14.34 -3.71 -7.82
N SER A 208 -13.40 -4.38 -7.15
CA SER A 208 -13.70 -5.25 -6.00
C SER A 208 -14.38 -4.46 -4.85
N ARG A 209 -13.95 -3.21 -4.61
CA ARG A 209 -14.55 -2.34 -3.59
C ARG A 209 -15.94 -1.87 -3.97
N LYS A 210 -16.16 -1.53 -5.27
CA LYS A 210 -17.49 -1.22 -5.79
C LYS A 210 -18.47 -2.38 -5.52
N ASN A 211 -18.06 -3.60 -5.86
CA ASN A 211 -18.91 -4.78 -5.67
C ASN A 211 -19.19 -5.05 -4.19
N GLU A 212 -18.20 -4.87 -3.32
CA GLU A 212 -18.36 -4.99 -1.87
C GLU A 212 -19.40 -3.98 -1.35
N MET A 213 -19.31 -2.72 -1.73
CA MET A 213 -20.24 -1.67 -1.29
C MET A 213 -21.67 -1.93 -1.75
N LEU A 214 -21.86 -2.31 -3.01
CA LEU A 214 -23.17 -2.63 -3.56
C LEU A 214 -23.80 -3.85 -2.87
N ASN A 215 -23.06 -4.95 -2.75
CA ASN A 215 -23.63 -6.23 -2.31
C ASN A 215 -23.75 -6.34 -0.79
N ASN A 216 -22.77 -5.83 -0.03
CA ASN A 216 -22.73 -6.03 1.41
C ASN A 216 -23.42 -4.93 2.21
N PHE A 217 -23.56 -3.72 1.62
CA PHE A 217 -24.09 -2.57 2.35
C PHE A 217 -25.33 -1.95 1.70
N LEU A 218 -25.30 -1.69 0.40
CA LEU A 218 -26.39 -0.95 -0.25
C LEU A 218 -27.61 -1.83 -0.55
N ARG A 219 -27.44 -2.98 -1.19
CA ARG A 219 -28.55 -3.86 -1.55
C ARG A 219 -29.30 -4.48 -0.34
N PRO A 220 -28.62 -4.80 0.79
CA PRO A 220 -29.32 -5.22 2.01
C PRO A 220 -30.21 -4.16 2.65
N GLY A 221 -29.94 -2.86 2.39
CA GLY A 221 -30.70 -1.73 2.90
C GLY A 221 -29.93 -0.87 3.89
N LEU A 222 -30.05 0.45 3.75
CA LEU A 222 -29.45 1.42 4.66
C LEU A 222 -30.41 1.76 5.80
N THR A 223 -29.88 1.80 7.01
CA THR A 223 -30.56 2.36 8.19
C THR A 223 -30.13 3.81 8.39
N ASP A 224 -30.98 4.59 9.06
CA ASP A 224 -30.67 5.97 9.38
C ASP A 224 -29.42 6.07 10.28
N LEU A 225 -28.56 7.03 9.97
CA LEU A 225 -27.27 7.19 10.66
C LEU A 225 -27.43 8.11 11.87
N CYS A 226 -27.01 7.66 13.04
CA CYS A 226 -26.88 8.52 14.21
C CYS A 226 -25.75 9.54 13.95
N VAL A 227 -26.06 10.84 14.01
CA VAL A 227 -25.13 11.93 13.64
C VAL A 227 -24.84 12.90 14.80
N SER A 228 -25.27 12.57 16.02
CA SER A 228 -24.88 13.32 17.21
C SER A 228 -24.77 12.43 18.46
N ARG A 229 -24.09 12.94 19.48
CA ARG A 229 -23.91 12.30 20.78
C ARG A 229 -24.05 13.34 21.90
N THR A 230 -24.61 12.90 23.04
CA THR A 230 -24.67 13.72 24.27
C THR A 230 -23.56 13.33 25.26
N SER A 231 -23.04 12.13 25.12
CA SER A 231 -22.01 11.54 26.00
C SER A 231 -20.57 11.99 25.68
N ILE A 232 -20.33 12.58 24.51
CA ILE A 232 -19.01 13.07 24.06
C ILE A 232 -19.01 14.59 24.14
N LYS A 233 -17.97 15.16 24.77
CA LYS A 233 -17.80 16.62 24.91
C LYS A 233 -16.78 17.19 23.92
N TRP A 234 -15.76 16.40 23.57
CA TRP A 234 -14.72 16.78 22.65
C TRP A 234 -15.15 16.51 21.20
N GLY A 235 -15.66 17.55 20.54
CA GLY A 235 -16.17 17.51 19.15
C GLY A 235 -16.89 18.81 18.80
N VAL A 236 -17.45 18.87 17.59
CA VAL A 236 -18.19 20.03 17.10
C VAL A 236 -19.56 20.11 17.78
N PRO A 237 -19.84 21.17 18.57
CA PRO A 237 -21.16 21.32 19.18
C PRO A 237 -22.22 21.63 18.12
N VAL A 238 -23.43 21.08 18.29
CA VAL A 238 -24.59 21.47 17.50
C VAL A 238 -25.01 22.87 17.94
N ASP A 239 -24.89 23.85 17.07
CA ASP A 239 -24.98 25.26 17.41
C ASP A 239 -26.38 25.74 17.88
N PHE A 240 -27.45 24.97 17.61
CA PHE A 240 -28.80 25.22 18.09
C PHE A 240 -29.26 24.26 19.20
N ASP A 241 -28.40 23.28 19.59
CA ASP A 241 -28.65 22.36 20.71
C ASP A 241 -27.30 21.90 21.32
N GLU A 242 -26.71 22.76 22.13
CA GLU A 242 -25.36 22.59 22.71
C GLU A 242 -25.18 21.33 23.59
N LYS A 243 -26.27 20.61 23.93
CA LYS A 243 -26.18 19.31 24.61
C LYS A 243 -25.60 18.23 23.70
N HIS A 244 -25.71 18.41 22.39
CA HIS A 244 -25.28 17.48 21.37
C HIS A 244 -23.97 17.90 20.73
N THR A 245 -23.10 16.91 20.51
CA THR A 245 -21.89 17.02 19.71
C THR A 245 -22.08 16.26 18.42
N VAL A 246 -21.69 16.84 17.30
CA VAL A 246 -21.78 16.19 15.98
C VAL A 246 -20.95 14.91 15.98
N TYR A 247 -21.50 13.85 15.41
CA TYR A 247 -20.85 12.56 15.35
C TYR A 247 -19.74 12.52 14.29
N VAL A 248 -18.65 11.81 14.63
CA VAL A 248 -17.37 11.82 13.96
C VAL A 248 -17.42 11.70 12.43
N TRP A 249 -18.29 10.86 11.85
CA TRP A 249 -18.30 10.68 10.41
C TRP A 249 -18.94 11.83 9.62
N LEU A 250 -19.90 12.54 10.16
CA LEU A 250 -20.41 13.76 9.52
C LEU A 250 -19.39 14.89 9.68
N ASP A 251 -18.76 14.97 10.85
CA ASP A 251 -17.64 15.88 11.13
C ASP A 251 -16.47 15.59 10.18
N ALA A 252 -15.88 14.42 10.25
CA ALA A 252 -14.69 14.07 9.49
C ALA A 252 -14.88 14.17 7.97
N LEU A 253 -15.99 13.66 7.39
CA LEU A 253 -16.16 13.63 5.93
C LEU A 253 -16.31 15.01 5.29
N THR A 254 -16.84 15.99 6.03
CA THR A 254 -17.01 17.34 5.50
C THR A 254 -15.72 18.14 5.39
N ASN A 255 -14.59 17.61 5.91
CA ASN A 255 -13.27 18.25 5.82
C ASN A 255 -12.91 18.60 4.37
N TYR A 256 -13.25 17.74 3.41
CA TYR A 256 -12.88 17.86 2.00
C TYR A 256 -13.42 19.13 1.31
N ILE A 257 -14.50 19.70 1.85
CA ILE A 257 -15.07 20.95 1.35
C ILE A 257 -14.85 22.12 2.31
N THR A 258 -14.84 21.87 3.63
CA THR A 258 -14.59 22.94 4.61
C THR A 258 -13.16 23.47 4.54
N ALA A 259 -12.19 22.64 4.21
CA ALA A 259 -10.81 23.05 3.93
C ALA A 259 -10.73 24.07 2.78
N LEU A 260 -11.63 23.95 1.80
CA LEU A 260 -11.73 24.85 0.64
C LEU A 260 -12.58 26.10 0.91
N GLY A 261 -13.06 26.30 2.15
CA GLY A 261 -13.89 27.44 2.50
C GLY A 261 -15.38 27.30 2.17
N PHE A 262 -15.88 26.08 1.88
CA PHE A 262 -17.30 25.88 1.57
C PHE A 262 -18.23 26.47 2.62
N GLY A 263 -19.16 27.33 2.17
CA GLY A 263 -20.14 27.97 3.02
C GLY A 263 -19.59 29.11 3.89
N THR A 264 -18.36 29.58 3.67
CA THR A 264 -17.79 30.80 4.28
C THR A 264 -17.97 32.00 3.36
N GLU A 265 -17.54 33.21 3.80
CA GLU A 265 -17.55 34.43 2.98
C GLU A 265 -16.57 34.33 1.80
N ASP A 266 -15.47 33.58 1.97
CA ASP A 266 -14.50 33.28 0.92
C ASP A 266 -14.55 31.78 0.62
N ASP A 267 -15.31 31.40 -0.39
CA ASP A 267 -15.38 30.04 -0.95
C ASP A 267 -14.67 29.91 -2.31
N SER A 268 -13.78 30.83 -2.62
CA SER A 268 -13.07 30.90 -3.92
C SER A 268 -12.29 29.62 -4.24
N LEU A 269 -11.63 29.01 -3.24
CA LEU A 269 -10.95 27.73 -3.41
C LEU A 269 -11.95 26.59 -3.69
N TYR A 270 -13.10 26.60 -3.02
CA TYR A 270 -14.15 25.61 -3.28
C TYR A 270 -14.65 25.71 -4.72
N GLN A 271 -14.96 26.90 -5.18
CA GLN A 271 -15.43 27.15 -6.56
C GLN A 271 -14.38 26.75 -7.60
N LYS A 272 -13.10 26.91 -7.29
CA LYS A 272 -11.99 26.57 -8.17
C LYS A 272 -11.72 25.05 -8.20
N LEU A 273 -11.71 24.40 -7.04
CA LEU A 273 -11.13 23.07 -6.86
C LEU A 273 -12.15 21.93 -6.74
N TRP A 274 -13.37 22.21 -6.21
CA TRP A 274 -14.38 21.16 -6.09
C TRP A 274 -15.06 20.87 -7.44
N PRO A 275 -15.39 19.61 -7.77
CA PRO A 275 -15.22 18.39 -7.00
C PRO A 275 -13.78 17.87 -6.99
N ALA A 276 -13.43 17.07 -5.96
CA ALA A 276 -12.16 16.37 -5.91
C ALA A 276 -12.02 15.38 -7.08
N ASP A 277 -10.81 15.29 -7.63
CA ASP A 277 -10.51 14.33 -8.69
C ASP A 277 -10.33 12.94 -8.09
N VAL A 278 -9.61 12.81 -6.96
CA VAL A 278 -9.38 11.54 -6.28
C VAL A 278 -9.43 11.70 -4.77
N HIS A 279 -10.24 10.89 -4.10
CA HIS A 279 -10.11 10.59 -2.68
C HIS A 279 -9.36 9.27 -2.53
N LEU A 280 -8.10 9.30 -2.05
CA LEU A 280 -7.36 8.09 -1.69
C LEU A 280 -7.69 7.70 -0.26
N VAL A 281 -8.13 6.48 -0.02
CA VAL A 281 -8.54 6.01 1.31
C VAL A 281 -8.11 4.55 1.54
N GLY A 282 -7.87 4.19 2.79
CA GLY A 282 -7.70 2.78 3.15
C GLY A 282 -9.00 1.98 2.96
N LYS A 283 -8.89 0.73 2.58
CA LYS A 283 -10.06 -0.13 2.29
C LYS A 283 -11.07 -0.19 3.44
N GLU A 284 -10.63 -0.02 4.69
CA GLU A 284 -11.47 -0.05 5.90
C GLU A 284 -12.46 1.11 6.00
N ILE A 285 -12.17 2.23 5.33
CA ILE A 285 -13.02 3.42 5.38
C ILE A 285 -13.69 3.75 4.04
N VAL A 286 -13.52 2.88 3.04
CA VAL A 286 -14.21 3.03 1.73
C VAL A 286 -15.71 3.19 1.91
N ARG A 287 -16.33 2.41 2.81
CA ARG A 287 -17.78 2.49 3.11
C ARG A 287 -18.24 3.90 3.44
N PHE A 288 -17.51 4.63 4.24
CA PHE A 288 -17.86 5.98 4.66
C PHE A 288 -17.74 6.97 3.50
N HIS A 289 -16.71 6.83 2.66
CA HIS A 289 -16.43 7.73 1.55
C HIS A 289 -17.27 7.46 0.29
N THR A 290 -17.86 6.26 0.19
CA THR A 290 -18.66 5.85 -0.98
C THR A 290 -20.14 5.69 -0.69
N ILE A 291 -20.56 5.73 0.58
CA ILE A 291 -21.96 5.66 0.99
C ILE A 291 -22.36 6.95 1.71
N ILE A 292 -21.76 7.26 2.85
CA ILE A 292 -22.17 8.39 3.69
C ILE A 292 -21.82 9.70 3.01
N TRP A 293 -20.59 9.86 2.53
CA TRP A 293 -20.13 11.10 1.91
C TRP A 293 -20.93 11.49 0.66
N PRO A 294 -21.15 10.60 -0.32
CA PRO A 294 -21.99 10.92 -1.47
C PRO A 294 -23.43 11.30 -1.10
N ILE A 295 -24.02 10.63 -0.10
CA ILE A 295 -25.36 10.95 0.36
C ILE A 295 -25.42 12.34 0.99
N ILE A 296 -24.42 12.72 1.80
CA ILE A 296 -24.33 14.09 2.36
C ILE A 296 -24.22 15.11 1.22
N LEU A 297 -23.33 14.89 0.26
CA LEU A 297 -23.16 15.78 -0.89
C LEU A 297 -24.46 15.93 -1.70
N HIS A 298 -25.10 14.81 -2.00
CA HIS A 298 -26.36 14.83 -2.75
C HIS A 298 -27.49 15.56 -2.00
N ALA A 299 -27.62 15.32 -0.70
CA ALA A 299 -28.59 16.03 0.14
C ALA A 299 -28.34 17.54 0.18
N LEU A 300 -27.08 17.95 0.10
CA LEU A 300 -26.67 19.36 0.01
C LEU A 300 -26.83 19.97 -1.40
N GLY A 301 -27.08 19.14 -2.42
CA GLY A 301 -27.11 19.54 -3.83
C GLY A 301 -25.74 19.84 -4.43
N LEU A 302 -24.67 19.18 -3.92
CA LEU A 302 -23.29 19.38 -4.33
C LEU A 302 -22.80 18.29 -5.30
N PRO A 303 -21.85 18.61 -6.19
CA PRO A 303 -21.24 17.62 -7.09
C PRO A 303 -20.48 16.53 -6.32
N MET A 304 -20.45 15.32 -6.89
CA MET A 304 -19.70 14.18 -6.37
C MET A 304 -18.20 14.28 -6.70
N PRO A 305 -17.29 13.74 -5.86
CA PRO A 305 -15.92 13.52 -6.28
C PRO A 305 -15.88 12.59 -7.48
N LYS A 306 -14.87 12.75 -8.35
CA LYS A 306 -14.80 11.92 -9.56
C LYS A 306 -14.48 10.46 -9.24
N GLN A 307 -13.59 10.23 -8.27
CA GLN A 307 -13.14 8.90 -7.88
C GLN A 307 -12.88 8.79 -6.38
N VAL A 308 -13.26 7.66 -5.79
CA VAL A 308 -12.80 7.19 -4.49
C VAL A 308 -12.01 5.90 -4.71
N PHE A 309 -10.71 5.94 -4.41
CA PHE A 309 -9.83 4.79 -4.56
C PHE A 309 -9.50 4.17 -3.21
N GLY A 310 -9.91 2.92 -3.00
CA GLY A 310 -9.67 2.15 -1.78
C GLY A 310 -8.40 1.31 -1.88
N HIS A 311 -7.27 1.80 -1.34
CA HIS A 311 -6.03 1.04 -1.33
C HIS A 311 -6.02 -0.08 -0.27
N GLY A 312 -5.19 -1.11 -0.50
CA GLY A 312 -5.01 -2.24 0.43
C GLY A 312 -4.18 -1.87 1.66
N TRP A 313 -4.12 -2.78 2.61
CA TRP A 313 -3.29 -2.62 3.81
C TRP A 313 -1.84 -3.03 3.56
N LEU A 314 -0.93 -2.38 4.28
CA LEU A 314 0.37 -2.95 4.55
C LEU A 314 0.26 -3.86 5.76
N VAL A 315 0.54 -5.14 5.56
CA VAL A 315 0.55 -6.15 6.62
C VAL A 315 1.98 -6.59 6.93
N LEU A 316 2.24 -6.92 8.17
CA LEU A 316 3.50 -7.51 8.63
C LEU A 316 3.20 -8.92 9.13
N ASP A 317 3.89 -9.92 8.57
CA ASP A 317 3.69 -11.34 8.88
C ASP A 317 2.22 -11.80 8.73
N GLY A 318 1.56 -11.31 7.66
CA GLY A 318 0.16 -11.61 7.37
C GLY A 318 -0.86 -10.89 8.25
N MET A 319 -0.43 -10.10 9.22
CA MET A 319 -1.30 -9.39 10.16
C MET A 319 -1.32 -7.89 9.92
N LYS A 320 -2.48 -7.25 10.14
CA LYS A 320 -2.59 -5.79 10.14
C LYS A 320 -1.67 -5.20 11.21
N MET A 321 -0.91 -4.19 10.84
CA MET A 321 -0.06 -3.47 11.80
C MET A 321 -0.91 -2.79 12.88
N SER A 322 -0.59 -3.07 14.14
CA SER A 322 -1.25 -2.48 15.30
C SER A 322 -0.25 -2.30 16.45
N LYS A 323 -0.29 -1.12 17.09
CA LYS A 323 0.58 -0.84 18.24
C LYS A 323 0.29 -1.75 19.43
N SER A 324 -0.95 -2.17 19.58
CA SER A 324 -1.33 -3.12 20.64
C SER A 324 -0.71 -4.51 20.43
N LEU A 325 -0.34 -4.87 19.21
CA LEU A 325 0.36 -6.11 18.87
C LEU A 325 1.89 -5.94 18.84
N GLY A 326 2.40 -4.71 18.94
CA GLY A 326 3.84 -4.43 18.86
C GLY A 326 4.47 -4.67 17.49
N ASN A 327 3.66 -4.88 16.45
CA ASN A 327 4.09 -5.20 15.07
C ASN A 327 4.08 -3.97 14.14
N VAL A 328 4.42 -2.80 14.66
CA VAL A 328 4.39 -1.53 13.90
C VAL A 328 5.77 -1.20 13.35
N VAL A 329 5.84 -0.87 12.07
CA VAL A 329 7.04 -0.36 11.42
C VAL A 329 7.05 1.16 11.47
N ASP A 330 8.10 1.74 12.07
CA ASP A 330 8.25 3.18 12.24
C ASP A 330 8.91 3.80 10.99
N PRO A 331 8.20 4.65 10.22
CA PRO A 331 8.74 5.29 9.02
C PRO A 331 9.88 6.27 9.33
N VAL A 332 9.92 6.87 10.53
CA VAL A 332 10.99 7.80 10.93
C VAL A 332 12.33 7.07 11.01
N VAL A 333 12.32 5.88 11.61
CA VAL A 333 13.52 5.03 11.71
C VAL A 333 14.01 4.64 10.32
N LEU A 334 13.11 4.20 9.44
CA LEU A 334 13.46 3.77 8.08
C LEU A 334 14.03 4.93 7.24
N CYS A 335 13.37 6.11 7.26
CA CYS A 335 13.83 7.27 6.49
C CYS A 335 15.19 7.78 6.94
N LYS A 336 15.47 7.78 8.25
CA LYS A 336 16.77 8.18 8.79
C LYS A 336 17.89 7.19 8.44
N ARG A 337 17.54 5.90 8.27
CA ARG A 337 18.51 4.84 7.98
C ARG A 337 18.79 4.66 6.50
N TYR A 338 17.78 4.82 5.63
CA TYR A 338 17.86 4.49 4.20
C TYR A 338 17.56 5.65 3.25
N SER A 339 17.22 6.82 3.72
CA SER A 339 16.67 7.98 3.03
C SER A 339 15.15 7.91 2.75
N SER A 340 14.54 9.09 2.64
CA SER A 340 13.11 9.18 2.31
C SER A 340 12.79 8.64 0.92
N ASP A 341 13.62 8.95 -0.08
CA ASP A 341 13.40 8.51 -1.47
C ASP A 341 13.44 6.97 -1.59
N ALA A 342 14.36 6.32 -0.86
CA ALA A 342 14.43 4.86 -0.86
C ALA A 342 13.16 4.22 -0.27
N ILE A 343 12.61 4.80 0.80
CA ILE A 343 11.38 4.31 1.42
C ILE A 343 10.16 4.61 0.53
N ARG A 344 10.07 5.81 -0.05
CA ARG A 344 9.02 6.17 -1.00
C ARG A 344 9.02 5.24 -2.21
N TYR A 345 10.19 4.98 -2.79
CA TYR A 345 10.36 4.02 -3.88
C TYR A 345 9.85 2.63 -3.49
N PHE A 346 10.29 2.10 -2.35
CA PHE A 346 9.85 0.79 -1.88
C PHE A 346 8.32 0.70 -1.74
N LEU A 347 7.71 1.70 -1.11
CA LEU A 347 6.25 1.74 -0.90
C LEU A 347 5.47 1.75 -2.22
N MET A 348 5.94 2.48 -3.21
CA MET A 348 5.25 2.59 -4.50
C MET A 348 5.58 1.43 -5.46
N ARG A 349 6.73 0.76 -5.27
CA ARG A 349 7.22 -0.28 -6.18
C ARG A 349 6.83 -1.69 -5.79
N GLU A 350 6.85 -2.01 -4.48
CA GLU A 350 6.76 -3.39 -4.01
C GLU A 350 5.35 -3.96 -4.11
N MET A 351 4.33 -3.12 -3.93
CA MET A 351 2.96 -3.58 -3.77
C MET A 351 2.02 -3.03 -4.84
N PRO A 352 1.10 -3.85 -5.38
CA PRO A 352 -0.02 -3.36 -6.19
C PRO A 352 -0.93 -2.47 -5.33
N PHE A 353 -1.16 -1.22 -5.74
CA PHE A 353 -1.81 -0.21 -4.88
C PHE A 353 -3.25 -0.56 -4.45
N GLY A 354 -4.00 -1.27 -5.24
CA GLY A 354 -5.40 -1.69 -4.91
C GLY A 354 -5.52 -2.94 -4.04
N SER A 355 -4.42 -3.62 -3.71
CA SER A 355 -4.38 -4.90 -3.00
C SER A 355 -3.58 -4.80 -1.70
N ASP A 356 -3.79 -5.73 -0.78
CA ASP A 356 -2.96 -5.82 0.42
C ASP A 356 -1.52 -6.19 0.05
N GLY A 357 -0.56 -5.56 0.71
CA GLY A 357 0.86 -5.78 0.50
C GLY A 357 1.57 -6.27 1.75
N GLN A 358 2.43 -7.28 1.58
CA GLN A 358 3.25 -7.80 2.65
C GLN A 358 4.52 -6.94 2.80
N PHE A 359 4.68 -6.27 3.93
CA PHE A 359 5.94 -5.64 4.29
C PHE A 359 6.91 -6.67 4.88
N SER A 360 8.16 -6.66 4.44
CA SER A 360 9.24 -7.33 5.15
C SER A 360 10.52 -6.51 5.02
N TYR A 361 11.35 -6.54 6.06
CA TYR A 361 12.67 -5.87 6.04
C TYR A 361 13.59 -6.49 4.98
N GLU A 362 13.51 -7.80 4.78
CA GLU A 362 14.31 -8.50 3.76
C GLU A 362 13.94 -8.03 2.34
N ALA A 363 12.63 -7.92 2.03
CA ALA A 363 12.15 -7.38 0.76
C ALA A 363 12.63 -5.93 0.57
N LEU A 364 12.50 -5.07 1.60
CA LEU A 364 13.00 -3.71 1.58
C LEU A 364 14.49 -3.66 1.21
N LEU A 365 15.35 -4.35 1.95
CA LEU A 365 16.79 -4.31 1.76
C LEU A 365 17.22 -4.91 0.42
N THR A 366 16.54 -5.97 0.00
CA THR A 366 16.77 -6.59 -1.31
C THR A 366 16.44 -5.61 -2.43
N ARG A 367 15.31 -4.93 -2.35
CA ARG A 367 14.89 -3.94 -3.34
C ARG A 367 15.84 -2.74 -3.40
N LEU A 368 16.25 -2.22 -2.25
CA LEU A 368 17.21 -1.12 -2.17
C LEU A 368 18.54 -1.48 -2.85
N ASN A 369 19.04 -2.70 -2.62
CA ASN A 369 20.28 -3.16 -3.25
C ASN A 369 20.12 -3.43 -4.74
N ALA A 370 19.07 -4.16 -5.14
CA ALA A 370 18.89 -4.56 -6.53
C ALA A 370 18.55 -3.33 -7.40
N ASP A 371 17.46 -2.66 -7.10
CA ASP A 371 16.92 -1.62 -7.97
C ASP A 371 17.69 -0.30 -7.82
N LEU A 372 17.94 0.15 -6.57
CA LEU A 372 18.50 1.48 -6.36
C LEU A 372 20.04 1.51 -6.41
N ALA A 373 20.71 0.60 -5.72
CA ALA A 373 22.17 0.61 -5.70
C ALA A 373 22.77 -0.03 -6.97
N ASN A 374 22.31 -1.24 -7.36
CA ASN A 374 22.90 -1.97 -8.48
C ASN A 374 22.37 -1.48 -9.84
N ASP A 375 21.06 -1.25 -10.01
CA ASP A 375 20.54 -0.83 -11.31
C ASP A 375 20.75 0.67 -11.55
N LEU A 376 20.02 1.54 -10.83
CA LEU A 376 20.08 2.99 -11.05
C LEU A 376 21.43 3.60 -10.65
N GLY A 377 21.91 3.28 -9.45
CA GLY A 377 23.17 3.84 -8.92
C GLY A 377 24.39 3.42 -9.74
N ASN A 378 24.44 2.17 -10.15
CA ASN A 378 25.51 1.66 -10.98
C ASN A 378 25.46 2.20 -12.42
N LEU A 379 24.27 2.33 -13.01
CA LEU A 379 24.10 2.94 -14.34
C LEU A 379 24.70 4.36 -14.36
N LEU A 380 24.31 5.23 -13.43
CA LEU A 380 24.85 6.59 -13.35
C LEU A 380 26.35 6.60 -13.13
N SER A 381 26.82 5.86 -12.11
CA SER A 381 28.26 5.85 -11.73
C SER A 381 29.15 5.32 -12.84
N ARG A 382 28.76 4.23 -13.53
CA ARG A 382 29.52 3.69 -14.68
C ARG A 382 29.55 4.65 -15.85
N THR A 383 28.41 5.25 -16.20
CA THR A 383 28.30 6.18 -17.33
C THR A 383 29.15 7.42 -17.09
N VAL A 384 29.02 8.09 -15.95
CA VAL A 384 29.81 9.27 -15.58
C VAL A 384 31.31 8.93 -15.59
N ALA A 385 31.73 7.82 -14.96
CA ALA A 385 33.13 7.42 -14.93
C ALA A 385 33.70 7.11 -16.33
N MET A 386 32.89 6.59 -17.25
CA MET A 386 33.33 6.33 -18.63
C MET A 386 33.44 7.62 -19.43
N VAL A 387 32.51 8.56 -19.28
CA VAL A 387 32.59 9.91 -19.92
C VAL A 387 33.80 10.67 -19.40
N GLU A 388 34.06 10.68 -18.10
CA GLU A 388 35.27 11.29 -17.51
C GLU A 388 36.53 10.65 -18.11
N LYS A 389 36.63 9.35 -18.11
CA LYS A 389 37.81 8.62 -18.52
C LYS A 389 38.13 8.73 -20.00
N TYR A 390 37.12 8.65 -20.88
CA TYR A 390 37.34 8.54 -22.32
C TYR A 390 37.13 9.88 -23.06
N PHE A 391 36.39 10.81 -22.47
CA PHE A 391 36.02 12.10 -23.09
C PHE A 391 36.34 13.32 -22.22
N GLY A 392 37.17 13.15 -21.18
CA GLY A 392 37.58 14.27 -20.32
C GLY A 392 36.41 14.92 -19.55
N GLY A 393 35.33 14.22 -19.32
CA GLY A 393 34.13 14.67 -18.62
C GLY A 393 33.10 15.39 -19.52
N ALA A 394 33.37 15.57 -20.81
CA ALA A 394 32.40 16.19 -21.73
C ALA A 394 31.56 15.12 -22.44
N VAL A 395 30.26 15.24 -22.40
CA VAL A 395 29.33 14.39 -23.16
C VAL A 395 29.65 14.57 -24.66
N PRO A 396 30.06 13.50 -25.37
CA PRO A 396 30.43 13.63 -26.77
C PRO A 396 29.22 13.85 -27.68
N ALA A 397 29.44 14.47 -28.84
CA ALA A 397 28.43 14.46 -29.89
C ALA A 397 28.26 13.03 -30.45
N HIS A 398 27.02 12.64 -30.70
CA HIS A 398 26.73 11.34 -31.31
C HIS A 398 27.00 11.33 -32.80
N GLY A 399 27.32 10.17 -33.37
CA GLY A 399 27.33 9.90 -34.80
C GLY A 399 25.98 9.35 -35.29
N GLU A 400 26.02 8.55 -36.35
CA GLU A 400 24.84 7.86 -36.85
C GLU A 400 24.35 6.79 -35.85
N TRP A 401 23.02 6.66 -35.76
CA TRP A 401 22.39 5.69 -34.87
C TRP A 401 22.41 4.29 -35.48
N SER A 402 23.02 3.33 -34.79
CA SER A 402 22.87 1.90 -35.08
C SER A 402 21.47 1.38 -34.75
N ASP A 403 21.13 0.17 -35.15
CA ASP A 403 19.82 -0.43 -34.84
C ASP A 403 19.66 -0.68 -33.31
N ALA A 404 20.75 -0.96 -32.61
CA ALA A 404 20.72 -1.10 -31.16
C ALA A 404 20.43 0.25 -30.46
N ASP A 405 20.98 1.36 -30.98
CA ASP A 405 20.68 2.71 -30.48
C ASP A 405 19.23 3.06 -30.71
N LYS A 406 18.74 2.86 -31.92
CA LYS A 406 17.34 3.12 -32.30
C LYS A 406 16.37 2.34 -31.40
N THR A 407 16.71 1.12 -31.06
CA THR A 407 15.88 0.28 -30.18
C THR A 407 15.80 0.89 -28.76
N LEU A 408 16.94 1.28 -28.19
CA LEU A 408 16.98 1.90 -26.86
C LEU A 408 16.33 3.30 -26.87
N ILE A 409 16.56 4.09 -27.90
CA ILE A 409 15.94 5.41 -28.10
C ILE A 409 14.41 5.27 -28.16
N ALA A 410 13.90 4.35 -28.97
CA ALA A 410 12.46 4.10 -29.10
C ALA A 410 11.84 3.67 -27.76
N LEU A 411 12.55 2.88 -26.96
CA LEU A 411 12.10 2.53 -25.61
C LEU A 411 12.06 3.78 -24.73
N ALA A 412 13.12 4.61 -24.75
CA ALA A 412 13.18 5.85 -23.95
C ALA A 412 12.01 6.78 -24.31
N GLU A 413 11.74 7.00 -25.59
CA GLU A 413 10.65 7.86 -26.07
C GLU A 413 9.25 7.30 -25.76
N ALA A 414 9.08 5.96 -25.72
CA ALA A 414 7.81 5.33 -25.36
C ALA A 414 7.53 5.31 -23.85
N THR A 415 8.56 5.34 -23.01
CA THR A 415 8.43 5.19 -21.55
C THR A 415 7.57 6.29 -20.91
N PRO A 416 7.70 7.59 -21.24
CA PRO A 416 6.88 8.64 -20.63
C PRO A 416 5.38 8.42 -20.81
N GLN A 417 4.95 7.95 -21.98
CA GLN A 417 3.53 7.69 -22.26
C GLN A 417 3.00 6.48 -21.46
N LYS A 418 3.78 5.39 -21.35
CA LYS A 418 3.41 4.23 -20.52
C LYS A 418 3.31 4.62 -19.05
N VAL A 419 4.28 5.39 -18.56
CA VAL A 419 4.25 5.91 -17.18
C VAL A 419 3.00 6.74 -16.94
N ARG A 420 2.61 7.60 -17.90
CA ARG A 420 1.40 8.42 -17.80
C ARG A 420 0.15 7.54 -17.68
N GLU A 421 -0.02 6.57 -18.56
CA GLU A 421 -1.17 5.67 -18.57
C GLU A 421 -1.32 4.93 -17.23
N HIS A 422 -0.24 4.37 -16.71
CA HIS A 422 -0.27 3.65 -15.44
C HIS A 422 -0.42 4.58 -14.22
N MET A 423 0.14 5.79 -14.25
CA MET A 423 -0.07 6.78 -13.19
C MET A 423 -1.52 7.25 -13.14
N ASP A 424 -2.17 7.48 -14.29
CA ASP A 424 -3.58 7.88 -14.35
C ASP A 424 -4.51 6.82 -13.77
N GLU A 425 -4.12 5.56 -13.81
CA GLU A 425 -4.82 4.43 -13.21
C GLU A 425 -4.37 4.12 -11.76
N LEU A 426 -3.50 4.95 -11.17
CA LEU A 426 -2.89 4.75 -9.84
C LEU A 426 -2.11 3.43 -9.72
N GLN A 427 -1.56 2.93 -10.82
CA GLN A 427 -0.74 1.71 -10.90
C GLN A 427 0.74 2.03 -10.71
N PHE A 428 1.09 2.64 -9.58
CA PHE A 428 2.44 3.12 -9.28
C PHE A 428 3.53 2.08 -9.48
N SER A 429 3.29 0.84 -9.05
CA SER A 429 4.27 -0.25 -9.17
C SER A 429 4.57 -0.61 -10.62
N ILE A 430 3.60 -0.52 -11.52
CA ILE A 430 3.77 -0.80 -12.94
C ILE A 430 4.45 0.39 -13.63
N ALA A 431 4.04 1.62 -13.32
CA ALA A 431 4.72 2.82 -13.82
C ALA A 431 6.22 2.81 -13.49
N LEU A 432 6.59 2.42 -12.27
CA LEU A 432 7.99 2.26 -11.86
C LEU A 432 8.67 1.07 -12.57
N GLN A 433 7.94 -0.01 -12.89
CA GLN A 433 8.49 -1.10 -13.70
C GLN A 433 8.89 -0.66 -15.10
N ASP A 434 8.08 0.17 -15.75
CA ASP A 434 8.41 0.71 -17.07
C ASP A 434 9.69 1.56 -17.03
N ILE A 435 9.86 2.38 -15.99
CA ILE A 435 11.10 3.15 -15.81
C ILE A 435 12.30 2.22 -15.57
N TRP A 436 12.14 1.19 -14.73
CA TRP A 436 13.20 0.22 -14.45
C TRP A 436 13.51 -0.69 -15.63
N GLN A 437 12.55 -0.90 -16.55
CA GLN A 437 12.81 -1.55 -17.83
C GLN A 437 13.82 -0.72 -18.66
N LEU A 438 13.63 0.60 -18.74
CA LEU A 438 14.59 1.49 -19.42
C LEU A 438 15.98 1.44 -18.76
N ILE A 439 16.06 1.50 -17.43
CA ILE A 439 17.32 1.39 -16.68
C ILE A 439 18.02 0.04 -16.97
N GLY A 440 17.27 -1.07 -16.95
CA GLY A 440 17.79 -2.40 -17.23
C GLY A 440 18.33 -2.52 -18.65
N GLU A 441 17.62 -1.97 -19.64
CA GLU A 441 18.11 -1.95 -21.03
C GLU A 441 19.33 -1.05 -21.21
N CYS A 442 19.45 0.06 -20.49
CA CYS A 442 20.67 0.87 -20.47
C CYS A 442 21.87 0.08 -19.91
N ASN A 443 21.69 -0.64 -18.81
CA ASN A 443 22.76 -1.48 -18.27
C ASN A 443 23.15 -2.60 -19.23
N ARG A 444 22.17 -3.25 -19.87
CA ARG A 444 22.43 -4.27 -20.91
C ARG A 444 23.15 -3.68 -22.11
N TYR A 445 22.76 -2.48 -22.54
CA TYR A 445 23.39 -1.77 -23.65
C TYR A 445 24.86 -1.44 -23.39
N ILE A 446 25.24 -1.09 -22.14
CA ILE A 446 26.66 -0.96 -21.75
C ILE A 446 27.40 -2.28 -21.95
N ASP A 447 26.84 -3.39 -21.51
CA ASP A 447 27.49 -4.69 -21.57
C ASP A 447 27.58 -5.23 -23.00
N GLN A 448 26.60 -4.95 -23.86
CA GLN A 448 26.61 -5.31 -25.30
C GLN A 448 27.64 -4.51 -26.10
N ASN A 449 27.75 -3.20 -25.85
CA ASN A 449 28.69 -2.35 -26.58
C ASN A 449 30.14 -2.45 -26.06
N THR A 450 30.35 -3.05 -24.89
CA THR A 450 31.69 -3.25 -24.29
C THR A 450 32.60 -2.01 -24.40
N PRO A 451 32.28 -0.86 -23.77
CA PRO A 451 33.03 0.41 -23.89
C PRO A 451 34.55 0.27 -23.68
N TRP A 452 34.96 -0.66 -22.81
CA TRP A 452 36.38 -0.97 -22.53
C TRP A 452 37.10 -1.69 -23.67
N VAL A 453 36.38 -2.20 -24.67
CA VAL A 453 36.92 -2.73 -25.92
C VAL A 453 36.92 -1.68 -27.01
N LEU A 454 35.79 -0.93 -27.16
CA LEU A 454 35.65 0.11 -28.15
C LEU A 454 36.70 1.22 -28.02
N CYS A 455 37.09 1.56 -26.80
CA CYS A 455 38.14 2.59 -26.58
C CYS A 455 39.56 2.26 -27.10
N LYS A 456 39.77 1.07 -27.67
CA LYS A 456 41.10 0.62 -28.11
C LYS A 456 41.42 0.95 -29.56
N THR A 457 40.46 1.32 -30.39
CA THR A 457 40.61 1.65 -31.81
C THR A 457 39.95 3.00 -32.12
N GLU A 458 40.36 3.69 -33.18
CA GLU A 458 39.79 4.98 -33.58
C GLU A 458 38.31 4.80 -34.00
N GLU A 459 38.01 3.78 -34.80
CA GLU A 459 36.65 3.45 -35.19
C GLU A 459 35.76 3.11 -33.96
N GLY A 460 36.32 2.35 -33.01
CA GLY A 460 35.63 2.07 -31.76
C GLY A 460 35.38 3.31 -30.91
N MET A 461 36.31 4.28 -30.91
CA MET A 461 36.12 5.56 -30.22
C MET A 461 34.98 6.38 -30.83
N GLU A 462 34.83 6.41 -32.15
CA GLU A 462 33.69 7.07 -32.80
C GLU A 462 32.36 6.41 -32.40
N ARG A 463 32.31 5.09 -32.37
CA ARG A 463 31.14 4.35 -31.85
C ARG A 463 30.87 4.67 -30.38
N LEU A 464 31.91 4.72 -29.55
CA LEU A 464 31.82 5.00 -28.12
C LEU A 464 31.22 6.37 -27.82
N LYS A 465 31.46 7.39 -28.65
CA LYS A 465 30.82 8.69 -28.54
C LYS A 465 29.30 8.57 -28.52
N THR A 466 28.76 7.86 -29.51
CA THR A 466 27.33 7.62 -29.63
C THR A 466 26.78 6.84 -28.43
N VAL A 467 27.47 5.79 -28.00
CA VAL A 467 27.07 4.99 -26.82
C VAL A 467 26.98 5.87 -25.55
N MET A 468 27.99 6.71 -25.30
CA MET A 468 27.97 7.55 -24.09
C MET A 468 26.90 8.64 -24.15
N TYR A 469 26.66 9.23 -25.32
CA TYR A 469 25.58 10.20 -25.52
C TYR A 469 24.23 9.59 -25.20
N VAL A 470 23.92 8.40 -25.78
CA VAL A 470 22.65 7.70 -25.56
C VAL A 470 22.43 7.41 -24.08
N LEU A 471 23.45 6.95 -23.38
CA LEU A 471 23.35 6.64 -21.95
C LEU A 471 23.11 7.87 -21.09
N CYS A 472 23.80 8.98 -21.35
CA CYS A 472 23.61 10.24 -20.63
C CYS A 472 22.20 10.77 -20.82
N GLU A 473 21.67 10.72 -22.04
CA GLU A 473 20.31 11.16 -22.34
C GLU A 473 19.25 10.23 -21.72
N CYS A 474 19.42 8.91 -21.75
CA CYS A 474 18.53 7.97 -21.05
C CYS A 474 18.53 8.23 -19.54
N ILE A 475 19.68 8.52 -18.92
CA ILE A 475 19.74 8.84 -17.48
C ILE A 475 18.99 10.15 -17.19
N ARG A 476 19.04 11.14 -18.10
CA ARG A 476 18.21 12.36 -17.97
C ARG A 476 16.72 12.01 -18.01
N TYR A 477 16.27 11.16 -18.94
CA TYR A 477 14.90 10.67 -19.01
C TYR A 477 14.48 10.03 -17.69
N VAL A 478 15.30 9.11 -17.17
CA VAL A 478 15.05 8.43 -15.90
C VAL A 478 14.92 9.44 -14.76
N ALA A 479 15.82 10.43 -14.68
CA ALA A 479 15.79 11.46 -13.63
C ALA A 479 14.47 12.24 -13.63
N VAL A 480 13.96 12.61 -14.80
CA VAL A 480 12.67 13.30 -14.92
C VAL A 480 11.52 12.40 -14.49
N LEU A 481 11.51 11.14 -14.92
CA LEU A 481 10.41 10.22 -14.69
C LEU A 481 10.30 9.73 -13.23
N ILE A 482 11.42 9.59 -12.51
CA ILE A 482 11.39 9.18 -11.08
C ILE A 482 11.05 10.33 -10.13
N ALA A 483 11.08 11.59 -10.57
CA ALA A 483 10.92 12.77 -9.73
C ALA A 483 9.65 12.77 -8.86
N PRO A 484 8.48 12.35 -9.34
CA PRO A 484 7.27 12.30 -8.51
C PRO A 484 7.40 11.37 -7.31
N THR A 485 8.01 10.20 -7.50
CA THR A 485 8.18 9.18 -6.45
C THR A 485 9.39 9.46 -5.57
N MET A 486 10.50 9.92 -6.14
CA MET A 486 11.80 10.10 -5.49
C MET A 486 12.27 11.56 -5.63
N PRO A 487 11.67 12.52 -4.93
CA PRO A 487 11.85 13.96 -5.22
C PRO A 487 13.25 14.50 -5.00
N GLN A 488 14.11 13.85 -4.22
CA GLN A 488 15.48 14.31 -3.95
C GLN A 488 16.51 13.68 -4.90
N THR A 489 16.26 12.50 -5.42
CA THR A 489 17.23 11.75 -6.26
C THR A 489 17.52 12.42 -7.59
N PRO A 490 16.53 12.99 -8.33
CA PRO A 490 16.80 13.70 -9.58
C PRO A 490 17.79 14.83 -9.48
N ALA A 491 17.75 15.64 -8.41
CA ALA A 491 18.69 16.74 -8.19
C ALA A 491 20.14 16.23 -8.16
N ARG A 492 20.40 15.10 -7.51
CA ARG A 492 21.72 14.46 -7.42
C ARG A 492 22.17 13.87 -8.77
N ILE A 493 21.23 13.39 -9.59
CA ILE A 493 21.52 12.93 -10.95
C ILE A 493 21.87 14.11 -11.84
N PHE A 494 21.06 15.17 -11.82
CA PHE A 494 21.30 16.38 -12.61
C PHE A 494 22.58 17.12 -12.20
N GLU A 495 22.93 17.08 -10.91
CA GLU A 495 24.22 17.60 -10.44
C GLU A 495 25.39 16.84 -11.09
N GLN A 496 25.35 15.51 -11.13
CA GLN A 496 26.40 14.69 -11.74
C GLN A 496 26.44 14.80 -13.27
N LEU A 497 25.31 15.04 -13.92
CA LEU A 497 25.20 15.34 -15.35
C LEU A 497 25.39 16.84 -15.65
N THR A 498 25.56 17.70 -14.64
CA THR A 498 25.61 19.17 -14.72
C THR A 498 24.50 19.81 -15.56
N VAL A 499 23.32 19.22 -15.52
CA VAL A 499 22.12 19.75 -16.17
C VAL A 499 21.54 20.86 -15.29
N SER A 500 21.78 22.12 -15.66
CA SER A 500 21.31 23.30 -14.94
C SER A 500 20.00 23.87 -15.48
N GLU A 501 19.72 23.69 -16.77
CA GLU A 501 18.54 24.23 -17.43
C GLU A 501 17.26 23.56 -16.99
N GLU A 502 16.31 24.31 -16.42
CA GLU A 502 15.03 23.78 -15.95
C GLU A 502 14.20 23.15 -17.09
N ALA A 503 14.32 23.68 -18.32
CA ALA A 503 13.65 23.12 -19.49
C ALA A 503 14.04 21.65 -19.72
N LEU A 504 15.28 21.24 -19.46
CA LEU A 504 15.76 19.87 -19.61
C LEU A 504 15.32 18.92 -18.49
N LYS A 505 14.76 19.46 -17.41
CA LYS A 505 14.24 18.73 -16.25
C LYS A 505 12.72 18.53 -16.31
N SER A 506 12.06 19.12 -17.30
CA SER A 506 10.61 19.04 -17.49
C SER A 506 10.20 17.76 -18.21
N ILE A 507 8.96 17.32 -17.99
CA ILE A 507 8.38 16.18 -18.72
C ILE A 507 8.27 16.45 -20.22
N ASP A 508 8.03 17.70 -20.61
CA ASP A 508 7.93 18.10 -22.02
C ASP A 508 9.25 17.91 -22.77
N SER A 509 10.39 18.00 -22.07
CA SER A 509 11.70 17.74 -22.65
C SER A 509 11.94 16.29 -23.08
N LEU A 510 11.04 15.39 -22.69
CA LEU A 510 11.08 13.98 -23.05
C LEU A 510 10.30 13.66 -24.35
N ALA A 511 9.72 14.67 -24.99
CA ALA A 511 8.94 14.50 -26.23
C ALA A 511 9.78 13.97 -27.41
N HIS A 512 11.08 14.32 -27.41
CA HIS A 512 12.03 13.89 -28.43
C HIS A 512 13.37 13.58 -27.80
N PHE A 513 13.97 12.47 -28.20
CA PHE A 513 15.29 12.06 -27.73
C PHE A 513 16.38 12.98 -28.29
N GLY A 514 17.38 13.31 -27.49
CA GLY A 514 18.52 14.10 -27.92
C GLY A 514 18.52 15.56 -27.47
N ALA A 515 17.77 15.89 -26.42
CA ALA A 515 17.73 17.24 -25.88
C ALA A 515 19.00 17.62 -25.07
N LEU A 516 19.75 16.64 -24.54
CA LEU A 516 20.99 16.91 -23.81
C LEU A 516 22.08 17.48 -24.75
N PRO A 517 22.61 18.70 -24.53
CA PRO A 517 23.59 19.26 -25.41
C PRO A 517 24.94 18.51 -25.38
N ALA A 518 25.51 18.23 -26.53
CA ALA A 518 26.88 17.76 -26.61
C ALA A 518 27.84 18.82 -25.98
N GLY A 519 28.88 18.35 -25.28
CA GLY A 519 29.77 19.19 -24.51
C GLY A 519 29.31 19.48 -23.08
N THR A 520 28.10 19.04 -22.67
CA THR A 520 27.66 19.06 -21.26
C THR A 520 28.71 18.32 -20.42
N LEU A 521 29.21 18.97 -19.38
CA LEU A 521 30.19 18.35 -18.49
C LEU A 521 29.48 17.38 -17.55
N VAL A 522 30.11 16.26 -17.25
CA VAL A 522 29.71 15.38 -16.16
C VAL A 522 30.77 15.39 -15.07
N GLN A 523 30.33 15.18 -13.85
CA GLN A 523 31.26 15.10 -12.72
C GLN A 523 30.86 13.97 -11.79
N LYS A 524 31.83 13.19 -11.34
CA LYS A 524 31.60 12.13 -10.39
C LYS A 524 31.17 12.70 -9.04
N GLY A 525 30.00 12.30 -8.57
CA GLY A 525 29.51 12.62 -7.24
C GLY A 525 29.55 11.42 -6.30
N GLU A 526 28.92 11.59 -5.16
CA GLU A 526 28.67 10.48 -4.24
C GLU A 526 27.70 9.46 -4.85
N ALA A 527 27.83 8.19 -4.43
CA ALA A 527 26.89 7.16 -4.83
C ALA A 527 25.44 7.54 -4.44
N LEU A 528 24.49 7.40 -5.38
CA LEU A 528 23.08 7.72 -5.11
C LEU A 528 22.55 6.93 -3.92
N PHE A 529 22.82 5.65 -3.90
CA PHE A 529 22.41 4.73 -2.84
C PHE A 529 23.59 3.82 -2.47
N PRO A 530 23.97 3.74 -1.19
CA PRO A 530 25.03 2.84 -0.74
C PRO A 530 24.52 1.40 -0.77
N ARG A 531 25.41 0.47 -1.08
CA ARG A 531 25.10 -0.95 -0.99
C ARG A 531 25.03 -1.39 0.47
N ILE A 532 24.01 -2.14 0.81
CA ILE A 532 23.71 -2.59 2.18
C ILE A 532 24.10 -4.07 2.34
N ASP A 533 24.80 -4.41 3.43
CA ASP A 533 24.97 -5.80 3.86
C ASP A 533 23.67 -6.28 4.53
N ILE A 534 22.83 -7.00 3.77
CA ILE A 534 21.50 -7.43 4.21
C ILE A 534 21.58 -8.27 5.49
N LYS A 535 22.56 -9.17 5.63
CA LYS A 535 22.65 -10.05 6.81
C LYS A 535 22.95 -9.27 8.08
N LYS A 536 23.90 -8.34 7.98
CA LYS A 536 24.26 -7.47 9.09
C LYS A 536 23.11 -6.56 9.44
N GLU A 537 22.47 -5.98 8.44
CA GLU A 537 21.39 -5.00 8.59
C GLU A 537 20.14 -5.63 9.22
N LEU A 538 19.75 -6.84 8.79
CA LEU A 538 18.64 -7.58 9.41
C LEU A 538 18.90 -7.90 10.89
N ALA A 539 20.12 -8.22 11.25
CA ALA A 539 20.49 -8.48 12.64
C ALA A 539 20.36 -7.23 13.54
N ASP A 540 20.57 -6.03 12.94
CA ASP A 540 20.49 -4.76 13.66
C ASP A 540 19.06 -4.18 13.74
N ILE A 541 18.21 -4.43 12.71
CA ILE A 541 16.91 -3.75 12.60
C ILE A 541 15.75 -4.60 13.12
N VAL A 542 15.86 -5.93 13.03
CA VAL A 542 14.92 -6.84 13.65
C VAL A 542 15.34 -7.01 15.10
N PRO A 543 14.63 -6.48 16.08
CA PRO A 543 14.99 -6.72 17.47
C PRO A 543 15.00 -8.24 17.67
N THR A 544 16.18 -8.80 17.95
CA THR A 544 16.24 -10.13 18.52
C THR A 544 15.33 -10.07 19.75
N PRO A 545 14.30 -10.92 19.88
CA PRO A 545 13.50 -10.93 21.09
C PRO A 545 14.50 -10.99 22.24
N ALA A 546 14.51 -9.95 23.07
CA ALA A 546 15.37 -9.94 24.25
C ALA A 546 15.02 -11.20 25.03
N VAL A 547 15.92 -12.16 25.02
CA VAL A 547 15.86 -13.28 25.94
C VAL A 547 16.14 -12.65 27.31
N GLU A 548 15.09 -12.09 27.91
CA GLU A 548 15.12 -11.86 29.35
C GLU A 548 15.37 -13.22 29.99
N LYS A 549 16.60 -13.44 30.44
CA LYS A 549 16.90 -14.48 31.40
C LYS A 549 16.14 -14.15 32.67
N LYS A 550 14.86 -14.55 32.71
CA LYS A 550 14.15 -14.69 33.98
C LYS A 550 14.87 -15.79 34.77
N PRO A 551 15.12 -15.57 36.04
CA PRO A 551 15.64 -16.64 36.92
C PRO A 551 14.65 -17.79 36.88
N GLU A 552 15.13 -19.00 36.76
CA GLU A 552 14.34 -20.24 36.71
C GLU A 552 13.36 -20.27 37.91
N PRO A 553 12.05 -20.27 37.66
CA PRO A 553 11.09 -20.67 38.66
C PRO A 553 10.95 -22.18 38.65
N LYS A 554 10.87 -22.74 39.84
CA LYS A 554 10.51 -24.15 40.08
C LYS A 554 9.22 -24.50 39.32
N PRO A 555 9.04 -25.78 38.88
CA PRO A 555 7.95 -26.16 38.04
C PRO A 555 6.62 -26.12 38.78
N GLU A 556 5.78 -25.15 38.45
CA GLU A 556 4.34 -25.18 38.70
C GLU A 556 3.59 -25.68 37.47
N PRO A 557 2.43 -26.35 37.62
CA PRO A 557 1.77 -27.01 36.51
C PRO A 557 1.24 -25.99 35.49
N LYS A 558 1.44 -26.31 34.19
CA LYS A 558 0.95 -25.51 33.06
C LYS A 558 -0.56 -25.32 33.16
N PRO A 559 -1.06 -24.06 33.00
CA PRO A 559 -2.46 -23.87 32.64
C PRO A 559 -2.67 -24.41 31.21
N GLU A 560 -3.71 -25.17 31.04
CA GLU A 560 -4.21 -25.58 29.73
C GLU A 560 -4.50 -24.31 28.91
N ALA A 561 -3.98 -24.28 27.67
CA ALA A 561 -4.33 -23.26 26.70
C ALA A 561 -5.83 -23.37 26.39
N GLU A 562 -6.56 -22.26 26.58
CA GLU A 562 -7.94 -22.18 26.10
C GLU A 562 -7.95 -22.37 24.57
N PRO A 563 -8.93 -23.07 24.00
CA PRO A 563 -9.00 -23.35 22.58
C PRO A 563 -9.21 -22.05 21.80
N GLU A 564 -8.29 -21.74 20.89
CA GLU A 564 -8.58 -20.89 19.74
C GLU A 564 -9.83 -21.46 19.04
N ASP A 565 -10.64 -20.63 18.43
CA ASP A 565 -11.98 -20.89 17.87
C ASP A 565 -12.12 -22.06 16.85
N GLY A 566 -11.14 -22.94 16.77
CA GLY A 566 -11.16 -24.19 15.99
C GLY A 566 -11.09 -24.02 14.47
N PHE A 567 -11.00 -22.81 13.96
CA PHE A 567 -10.85 -22.56 12.53
C PHE A 567 -9.37 -22.37 12.15
N ILE A 568 -8.99 -22.98 11.03
CA ILE A 568 -7.67 -22.78 10.41
C ILE A 568 -7.82 -21.98 9.11
N SER A 569 -6.81 -21.18 8.76
CA SER A 569 -6.80 -20.47 7.47
C SER A 569 -6.54 -21.44 6.30
N ILE A 570 -6.88 -21.03 5.08
CA ILE A 570 -6.54 -21.80 3.87
C ILE A 570 -5.01 -21.99 3.74
N ASP A 571 -4.22 -20.99 4.21
CA ASP A 571 -2.76 -21.04 4.20
C ASP A 571 -2.22 -22.04 5.24
N ASP A 572 -2.91 -22.24 6.36
CA ASP A 572 -2.54 -23.25 7.32
C ASP A 572 -2.85 -24.66 6.81
N PHE A 573 -3.99 -24.81 6.14
CA PHE A 573 -4.32 -26.07 5.47
C PHE A 573 -3.36 -26.38 4.32
N ALA A 574 -2.92 -25.38 3.55
CA ALA A 574 -1.95 -25.55 2.46
C ALA A 574 -0.56 -26.02 2.94
N LYS A 575 -0.23 -25.83 4.22
CA LYS A 575 0.99 -26.36 4.84
C LYS A 575 0.91 -27.89 5.03
N VAL A 576 -0.28 -28.48 5.07
CA VAL A 576 -0.48 -29.91 5.21
C VAL A 576 -0.40 -30.57 3.84
N LYS A 577 0.55 -31.50 3.65
CA LYS A 577 0.70 -32.22 2.38
C LYS A 577 0.05 -33.58 2.47
N LEU A 578 -1.14 -33.68 1.86
CA LEU A 578 -1.89 -34.92 1.75
C LEU A 578 -1.50 -35.66 0.47
N ARG A 579 -1.19 -36.97 0.58
CA ARG A 579 -0.83 -37.82 -0.57
C ARG A 579 -1.51 -39.16 -0.48
N VAL A 580 -1.78 -39.75 -1.63
CA VAL A 580 -2.25 -41.15 -1.74
C VAL A 580 -1.08 -42.06 -1.47
N ALA A 581 -1.24 -43.03 -0.59
CA ALA A 581 -0.22 -44.03 -0.30
C ALA A 581 -0.83 -45.44 -0.32
N ARG A 582 -0.09 -46.45 -0.82
CA ARG A 582 -0.49 -47.85 -0.83
C ARG A 582 0.13 -48.55 0.36
N VAL A 583 -0.67 -49.34 1.08
CA VAL A 583 -0.18 -50.17 2.18
C VAL A 583 0.43 -51.45 1.60
N LEU A 584 1.75 -51.61 1.75
CA LEU A 584 2.48 -52.80 1.30
C LEU A 584 2.47 -53.90 2.36
N ALA A 585 2.54 -53.54 3.63
CA ALA A 585 2.53 -54.47 4.74
C ALA A 585 1.87 -53.85 5.97
N ALA A 586 1.24 -54.64 6.78
CA ALA A 586 0.67 -54.25 8.08
C ALA A 586 0.93 -55.33 9.13
N GLU A 587 1.33 -54.90 10.32
CA GLU A 587 1.60 -55.80 11.44
C GLU A 587 1.16 -55.19 12.78
N LYS A 588 0.80 -56.01 13.75
CA LYS A 588 0.44 -55.54 15.10
C LYS A 588 1.69 -55.10 15.84
N VAL A 589 1.62 -53.96 16.53
CA VAL A 589 2.72 -53.50 17.39
C VAL A 589 2.74 -54.32 18.68
N GLU A 590 3.91 -54.88 19.02
CA GLU A 590 4.09 -55.67 20.25
C GLU A 590 3.68 -54.83 21.49
N LYS A 591 2.98 -55.45 22.40
CA LYS A 591 2.45 -54.88 23.66
C LYS A 591 1.49 -53.69 23.45
N SER A 592 0.76 -53.65 22.33
CA SER A 592 -0.30 -52.68 22.09
C SER A 592 -1.48 -53.27 21.35
N ASP A 593 -2.66 -53.24 22.01
CA ASP A 593 -3.94 -53.70 21.40
C ASP A 593 -4.59 -52.65 20.47
N LYS A 594 -3.97 -51.48 20.36
CA LYS A 594 -4.54 -50.33 19.62
C LYS A 594 -3.78 -49.99 18.35
N LEU A 595 -2.51 -50.39 18.20
CA LEU A 595 -1.62 -49.91 17.16
C LEU A 595 -1.34 -50.95 16.09
N LEU A 596 -1.41 -50.51 14.81
CA LEU A 596 -0.82 -51.22 13.68
C LEU A 596 0.37 -50.43 13.17
N LYS A 597 1.45 -51.16 12.82
CA LYS A 597 2.58 -50.66 12.03
C LYS A 597 2.27 -50.95 10.57
N LEU A 598 2.31 -49.90 9.74
CA LEU A 598 2.04 -49.95 8.30
C LEU A 598 3.31 -49.59 7.55
N THR A 599 3.61 -50.33 6.51
CA THR A 599 4.63 -49.98 5.52
C THR A 599 3.92 -49.43 4.30
N LEU A 600 4.19 -48.17 3.94
CA LEU A 600 3.49 -47.43 2.90
C LEU A 600 4.44 -47.08 1.74
N ARG A 601 3.92 -47.23 0.52
CA ARG A 601 4.56 -46.73 -0.70
C ARG A 601 3.83 -45.52 -1.25
N LEU A 602 4.58 -44.45 -1.57
CA LEU A 602 4.04 -43.25 -2.20
C LEU A 602 4.24 -43.28 -3.73
N CYS A 603 5.46 -43.61 -4.19
CA CYS A 603 5.75 -43.84 -5.61
C CYS A 603 6.95 -44.79 -5.74
N ALA A 604 7.25 -45.23 -6.97
CA ALA A 604 8.34 -46.19 -7.21
C ALA A 604 9.72 -45.65 -6.87
N ASP A 605 9.90 -44.33 -6.95
CA ASP A 605 11.20 -43.64 -6.80
C ASP A 605 11.42 -43.09 -5.38
N GLU A 606 10.44 -43.20 -4.48
CA GLU A 606 10.55 -42.75 -3.07
C GLU A 606 10.74 -43.97 -2.13
N PRO A 607 11.52 -43.82 -1.04
CA PRO A 607 11.63 -44.86 -0.05
C PRO A 607 10.30 -45.18 0.63
N GLU A 608 10.11 -46.41 0.98
CA GLU A 608 8.97 -46.86 1.77
C GLU A 608 8.94 -46.17 3.13
N ARG A 609 7.74 -45.81 3.62
CA ARG A 609 7.56 -45.12 4.89
C ARG A 609 6.90 -46.03 5.92
N THR A 610 7.40 -45.99 7.13
CA THR A 610 6.74 -46.65 8.27
C THR A 610 5.79 -45.66 8.95
N VAL A 611 4.55 -46.08 9.14
CA VAL A 611 3.53 -45.30 9.86
C VAL A 611 2.87 -46.15 10.92
N VAL A 612 2.75 -45.64 12.14
CA VAL A 612 2.08 -46.28 13.26
C VAL A 612 0.72 -45.60 13.47
N SER A 613 -0.35 -46.36 13.40
CA SER A 613 -1.72 -45.85 13.50
C SER A 613 -2.58 -46.61 14.53
N GLY A 614 -3.48 -45.87 15.21
CA GLY A 614 -4.34 -46.35 16.28
C GLY A 614 -5.56 -47.18 15.82
N ILE A 615 -5.47 -47.93 14.74
CA ILE A 615 -6.61 -48.57 14.06
C ILE A 615 -6.77 -50.09 14.34
N ALA A 616 -5.89 -50.67 15.16
CA ALA A 616 -5.86 -52.12 15.38
C ALA A 616 -7.16 -52.71 15.97
N LYS A 617 -8.01 -51.91 16.59
CA LYS A 617 -9.32 -52.34 17.09
C LYS A 617 -10.37 -52.44 16.00
N PHE A 618 -10.16 -51.81 14.85
CA PHE A 618 -11.14 -51.66 13.77
C PHE A 618 -10.73 -52.43 12.50
N TYR A 619 -9.42 -52.64 12.32
CA TYR A 619 -8.87 -53.31 11.14
C TYR A 619 -7.85 -54.36 11.53
N ALA A 620 -8.03 -55.58 11.00
CA ALA A 620 -6.98 -56.60 11.06
C ALA A 620 -5.86 -56.26 10.07
N PRO A 621 -4.59 -56.64 10.35
CA PRO A 621 -3.46 -56.36 9.44
C PRO A 621 -3.73 -56.78 7.99
N GLU A 622 -4.31 -57.97 7.79
CA GLU A 622 -4.60 -58.52 6.46
C GLU A 622 -5.62 -57.67 5.67
N GLN A 623 -6.46 -56.93 6.36
CA GLN A 623 -7.46 -56.06 5.74
C GLN A 623 -6.85 -54.74 5.26
N MET A 624 -5.64 -54.40 5.70
CA MET A 624 -4.96 -53.15 5.34
C MET A 624 -4.09 -53.31 4.11
N VAL A 625 -3.54 -54.46 3.86
CA VAL A 625 -2.63 -54.72 2.72
C VAL A 625 -3.35 -54.41 1.40
N ASP A 626 -2.63 -53.77 0.48
CA ASP A 626 -3.09 -53.35 -0.85
C ASP A 626 -4.11 -52.18 -0.86
N LYS A 627 -4.53 -51.66 0.29
CA LYS A 627 -5.40 -50.47 0.33
C LYS A 627 -4.66 -49.20 0.03
N GLN A 628 -5.31 -48.31 -0.69
CA GLN A 628 -4.91 -46.92 -0.78
C GLN A 628 -5.47 -46.14 0.41
N VAL A 629 -4.61 -45.34 1.03
CA VAL A 629 -4.93 -44.50 2.19
C VAL A 629 -4.48 -43.06 1.93
N VAL A 630 -5.12 -42.11 2.59
CA VAL A 630 -4.68 -40.69 2.57
C VAL A 630 -3.66 -40.49 3.68
N LEU A 631 -2.45 -40.12 3.30
CA LEU A 631 -1.30 -39.90 4.20
C LEU A 631 -1.00 -38.40 4.35
N VAL A 632 -0.90 -37.91 5.57
CA VAL A 632 -0.22 -36.64 5.88
C VAL A 632 1.27 -36.87 5.83
N SER A 633 1.90 -36.47 4.72
CA SER A 633 3.24 -36.90 4.32
C SER A 633 4.38 -36.01 4.85
N ASN A 634 4.05 -34.84 5.41
CA ASN A 634 5.03 -33.85 5.89
C ASN A 634 5.01 -33.62 7.40
N LEU A 635 4.51 -34.58 8.18
CA LEU A 635 4.64 -34.56 9.63
C LEU A 635 6.08 -34.87 10.05
N LYS A 636 6.53 -34.22 11.11
CA LYS A 636 7.82 -34.56 11.74
C LYS A 636 7.74 -36.01 12.26
N PRO A 637 8.77 -36.86 11.98
CA PRO A 637 8.79 -38.21 12.48
C PRO A 637 8.67 -38.29 14.01
N ALA A 638 7.81 -39.14 14.51
CA ALA A 638 7.57 -39.33 15.95
C ALA A 638 7.77 -40.79 16.36
N LYS A 639 8.36 -41.02 17.55
CA LYS A 639 8.52 -42.36 18.10
C LYS A 639 7.26 -42.78 18.86
N LEU A 640 6.59 -43.82 18.37
CA LEU A 640 5.41 -44.46 19.01
C LEU A 640 5.77 -45.90 19.40
N ARG A 641 5.82 -46.18 20.69
CA ARG A 641 6.21 -47.50 21.24
C ARG A 641 7.56 -48.04 20.70
N GLY A 642 8.54 -47.12 20.49
CA GLY A 642 9.87 -47.51 20.00
C GLY A 642 9.99 -47.50 18.46
N ILE A 643 8.90 -47.46 17.71
CA ILE A 643 8.86 -47.45 16.25
C ILE A 643 8.78 -46.01 15.77
N GLN A 644 9.60 -45.62 14.80
CA GLN A 644 9.55 -44.31 14.17
C GLN A 644 8.39 -44.26 13.18
N SER A 645 7.41 -43.37 13.40
CA SER A 645 6.31 -43.09 12.49
C SER A 645 6.62 -41.86 11.66
N GLU A 646 6.55 -41.98 10.33
CA GLU A 646 6.97 -40.93 9.35
C GLU A 646 5.77 -40.32 8.64
N GLY A 647 4.64 -40.24 9.32
CA GLY A 647 3.40 -39.67 8.80
C GLY A 647 2.20 -40.12 9.62
N MET A 648 1.02 -39.75 9.16
CA MET A 648 -0.28 -40.11 9.75
C MET A 648 -1.29 -40.42 8.66
N ILE A 649 -1.99 -41.53 8.75
CA ILE A 649 -3.11 -41.83 7.86
C ILE A 649 -4.40 -41.19 8.38
N LEU A 650 -5.27 -40.72 7.47
CA LEU A 650 -6.54 -40.09 7.84
C LEU A 650 -7.65 -41.14 8.00
N CYS A 651 -8.38 -40.99 9.09
CA CYS A 651 -9.56 -41.81 9.40
C CYS A 651 -10.70 -40.91 9.83
N ALA A 652 -11.92 -41.28 9.51
CA ALA A 652 -13.13 -40.68 10.04
C ALA A 652 -13.63 -41.51 11.23
N SER A 653 -13.95 -40.86 12.36
CA SER A 653 -14.58 -41.52 13.53
C SER A 653 -15.90 -40.84 13.89
N ASP A 654 -16.79 -41.59 14.54
CA ASP A 654 -17.96 -40.99 15.16
C ASP A 654 -17.58 -40.23 16.46
N ALA A 655 -18.47 -39.37 16.95
CA ALA A 655 -18.23 -38.54 18.14
C ALA A 655 -17.90 -39.35 19.44
N GLN A 656 -18.01 -40.66 19.42
CA GLN A 656 -17.77 -41.56 20.57
C GLN A 656 -16.63 -42.55 20.31
N ASP A 657 -15.92 -42.45 19.17
CA ASP A 657 -14.86 -43.35 18.71
C ASP A 657 -15.26 -44.84 18.67
N LYS A 658 -16.56 -45.12 18.48
CA LYS A 658 -17.09 -46.49 18.37
C LYS A 658 -17.00 -47.03 16.94
N VAL A 659 -16.98 -46.17 15.96
CA VAL A 659 -16.84 -46.51 14.54
C VAL A 659 -15.68 -45.68 13.97
N LEU A 660 -14.74 -46.36 13.32
CA LEU A 660 -13.62 -45.70 12.63
C LEU A 660 -13.52 -46.29 11.21
N LYS A 661 -13.47 -45.42 10.22
CA LYS A 661 -13.27 -45.78 8.81
C LYS A 661 -12.12 -45.01 8.19
N LEU A 662 -11.34 -45.70 7.36
CA LEU A 662 -10.27 -45.04 6.56
C LEU A 662 -10.87 -44.03 5.59
N VAL A 663 -10.23 -42.87 5.45
CA VAL A 663 -10.48 -41.98 4.34
C VAL A 663 -9.78 -42.60 3.13
N ALA A 664 -10.56 -43.00 2.13
CA ALA A 664 -10.09 -43.64 0.90
C ALA A 664 -10.34 -42.75 -0.29
N VAL A 665 -9.53 -42.92 -1.34
CA VAL A 665 -9.75 -42.29 -2.66
C VAL A 665 -10.51 -43.27 -3.55
N GLU A 666 -11.21 -42.72 -4.56
CA GLU A 666 -11.87 -43.61 -5.55
C GLU A 666 -10.82 -44.42 -6.32
N THR A 667 -11.21 -45.60 -6.76
CA THR A 667 -10.34 -46.52 -7.51
C THR A 667 -9.82 -45.88 -8.80
N GLY A 668 -8.50 -45.97 -9.04
CA GLY A 668 -7.87 -45.48 -10.24
C GLY A 668 -6.87 -44.33 -10.05
N MET A 669 -6.70 -43.85 -8.81
CA MET A 669 -5.65 -42.85 -8.53
C MET A 669 -4.27 -43.52 -8.42
N GLU A 670 -3.26 -42.83 -8.94
CA GLU A 670 -1.87 -43.28 -8.80
C GLU A 670 -1.35 -43.12 -7.38
N ASP A 671 -0.52 -44.08 -6.93
CA ASP A 671 0.20 -43.96 -5.65
C ASP A 671 1.07 -42.71 -5.69
N GLY A 672 1.05 -41.89 -4.64
CA GLY A 672 1.77 -40.63 -4.55
C GLY A 672 1.05 -39.39 -5.05
N ALA A 673 -0.14 -39.53 -5.63
CA ALA A 673 -0.95 -38.38 -6.06
C ALA A 673 -1.20 -37.41 -4.91
N TYR A 674 -1.16 -36.11 -5.19
CA TYR A 674 -1.46 -35.07 -4.20
C TYR A 674 -2.98 -34.88 -4.06
N ILE A 675 -3.42 -34.72 -2.83
CA ILE A 675 -4.78 -34.33 -2.49
C ILE A 675 -4.75 -32.83 -2.14
N ARG A 676 -5.60 -32.07 -2.82
CA ARG A 676 -5.65 -30.60 -2.73
C ARG A 676 -7.00 -30.11 -2.23
#